data_46c24adc705bf87e5694a634ae00fb04
#
_entry.id   46c24adc705bf87e5694a634ae00fb04
#
_cell.length_a   1.000
_cell.length_b   1.000
_cell.length_c   1.000
_cell.angle_alpha   90.00
_cell.angle_beta   90.00
_cell.angle_gamma   90.00
#
_symmetry.space_group_name_H-M   'P 1'
#
loop_
_entity.id
_entity.type
_entity.pdbx_description
1 polymer ?
#
loop_
_entity_poly.entity_id
_entity_poly.type
_entity_poly.pdbx_seq_one_letter_code
_entity_poly.pdbx_strand_id
1 'polypeptide(L)'
;MALPSGARFGPYEIIAAIGAGGMGEVYEARDTRLDRSVAIKILPPDVSGDPDRRARFEREAKTIAGLTHPHICTLYDVGVHQGSTFLVMERLAGETLAARLEKGPLPLDQALTVATEMADALAAAHQQGVTHRDLKPGNVMLTKAGAKLLDFGLAKLKGHGEQPAGAHLASAPTQSTPLTGEGMIVGTLQYMAPEQLEAKPADARTDLWALGAIVYEMLTGKRAFEGTSAVSLIGAILEREPEPIATRQPLAPSALDHVVRTCLAKDPEKRWQSAADVTRELTWIASSVSAPAAAPAAARHSRRVSLLWWLPTAGLLVALAIALPAALRQWSTPPPEPAVVRFAILPPENAMFAATGASMPFAQLAVSPDGRRVAFVASPPGGRPALWIRALDAMQPQMIGGTEDAAYPFWSPDSRFVGFFAQNKLKKIDVAGNVPQVLCDVRGDSRGGTWNRDDVIVFAPTTASGLFQVAAAGGMPAPLLNLRDGEFSYRWPWFLPDGRRFLFYVRAGTAQRGVYLGSLDDKTTTRVLDAPFSAFYSPPGYLLTVRDQALFAYPFDATLMRVVGKPVRIAEHVGGSSTQMASFSVSANGVLAYSAGLTTVSRLEWYDRQGHALGTAADAGDYANFRLSPDGRRAAMSQSDAQTNTGDLWLLEFSRRVPTRFTFDPANDTAPVWSPDGSRIVFRSDRAGGNFLFEKPATGGEAERQIGAFDAPFPTDWSPDGTFILYHFPAANGSYDVNLFALAKGAKPVPFASSPFTEVDGRFSPDGRWIAYSSDESGRMEVYVQPFPQSGSKWQVSTGGGSEPHWRRDGKELFYLAPDRQIMAVAVRGESTFESEAPRPLFQTRVPFPGSIYRMNYDVTADGARFLVNTLVEGAGSSPINVVLNWPAGLKK
;
A
#
# COMPACT_ATOMS: atom_id res chain seq x y z
N MET A 1 -23.55 -34.41 -0.45
CA MET A 1 -24.16 -35.59 -1.13
C MET A 1 -25.62 -35.24 -1.35
N ALA A 2 -26.13 -35.35 -2.55
CA ALA A 2 -27.55 -35.12 -2.81
C ALA A 2 -28.42 -36.08 -1.95
N LEU A 3 -29.50 -35.56 -1.38
CA LEU A 3 -30.39 -36.34 -0.54
C LEU A 3 -31.16 -37.33 -1.41
N PRO A 4 -31.32 -38.58 -0.95
CA PRO A 4 -32.10 -39.57 -1.72
C PRO A 4 -33.61 -39.26 -1.66
N SER A 5 -34.33 -39.64 -2.72
CA SER A 5 -35.78 -39.58 -2.70
C SER A 5 -36.33 -40.38 -1.54
N GLY A 6 -37.37 -39.86 -0.85
CA GLY A 6 -37.94 -40.44 0.37
C GLY A 6 -37.28 -39.99 1.65
N ALA A 7 -36.17 -39.22 1.63
CA ALA A 7 -35.60 -38.63 2.82
C ALA A 7 -36.57 -37.62 3.46
N ARG A 8 -36.63 -37.61 4.82
CA ARG A 8 -37.57 -36.75 5.55
C ARG A 8 -36.88 -35.62 6.28
N PHE A 9 -37.35 -34.41 6.04
CA PHE A 9 -36.99 -33.18 6.74
C PHE A 9 -38.17 -32.69 7.61
N GLY A 10 -38.27 -33.21 8.81
CA GLY A 10 -39.47 -33.01 9.62
C GLY A 10 -40.70 -33.57 8.92
N PRO A 11 -41.76 -32.76 8.69
CA PRO A 11 -42.98 -33.22 8.00
C PRO A 11 -42.84 -33.20 6.45
N TYR A 12 -41.70 -32.90 5.90
CA TYR A 12 -41.48 -32.81 4.46
C TYR A 12 -40.75 -34.04 3.94
N GLU A 13 -41.28 -34.67 2.87
CA GLU A 13 -40.69 -35.82 2.23
C GLU A 13 -40.07 -35.39 0.88
N ILE A 14 -38.74 -35.59 0.70
CA ILE A 14 -37.98 -35.21 -0.49
C ILE A 14 -38.45 -36.10 -1.66
N ILE A 15 -38.82 -35.46 -2.77
CA ILE A 15 -39.22 -36.15 -4.02
C ILE A 15 -38.02 -36.19 -4.97
N ALA A 16 -37.44 -35.06 -5.30
CA ALA A 16 -36.34 -34.95 -6.26
C ALA A 16 -35.51 -33.69 -6.03
N ALA A 17 -34.22 -33.70 -6.43
CA ALA A 17 -33.42 -32.50 -6.53
C ALA A 17 -33.88 -31.67 -7.75
N ILE A 18 -34.13 -30.37 -7.57
CA ILE A 18 -34.55 -29.44 -8.62
C ILE A 18 -33.52 -28.34 -8.92
N GLY A 19 -32.52 -28.19 -8.07
CA GLY A 19 -31.43 -27.25 -8.31
C GLY A 19 -30.32 -27.39 -7.28
N ALA A 20 -29.08 -27.08 -7.71
CA ALA A 20 -27.94 -26.97 -6.82
C ALA A 20 -27.11 -25.73 -7.24
N GLY A 21 -26.64 -24.98 -6.26
CA GLY A 21 -25.85 -23.78 -6.54
C GLY A 21 -25.08 -23.30 -5.33
N GLY A 22 -24.33 -22.22 -5.45
CA GLY A 22 -23.49 -21.65 -4.38
C GLY A 22 -24.25 -21.22 -3.11
N MET A 23 -25.60 -21.24 -3.11
CA MET A 23 -26.46 -20.89 -1.97
C MET A 23 -27.18 -22.11 -1.37
N GLY A 24 -26.79 -23.35 -1.73
CA GLY A 24 -27.38 -24.58 -1.22
C GLY A 24 -28.03 -25.44 -2.29
N GLU A 25 -28.62 -26.52 -1.86
CA GLU A 25 -29.32 -27.48 -2.71
C GLU A 25 -30.81 -27.24 -2.55
N VAL A 26 -31.56 -27.26 -3.67
CA VAL A 26 -33.01 -27.10 -3.70
C VAL A 26 -33.66 -28.40 -4.13
N TYR A 27 -34.65 -28.85 -3.37
CA TYR A 27 -35.36 -30.09 -3.60
C TYR A 27 -36.85 -29.84 -3.75
N GLU A 28 -37.52 -30.57 -4.60
CA GLU A 28 -38.95 -30.74 -4.57
C GLU A 28 -39.31 -31.70 -3.42
N ALA A 29 -40.29 -31.31 -2.62
CA ALA A 29 -40.74 -32.12 -1.49
C ALA A 29 -42.27 -32.07 -1.34
N ARG A 30 -42.83 -33.03 -0.62
CA ARG A 30 -44.25 -33.06 -0.27
C ARG A 30 -44.41 -32.71 1.22
N ASP A 31 -45.18 -31.66 1.52
CA ASP A 31 -45.63 -31.39 2.91
C ASP A 31 -46.72 -32.43 3.27
N THR A 32 -46.34 -33.41 4.09
CA THR A 32 -47.24 -34.55 4.44
C THR A 32 -48.39 -34.16 5.36
N ARG A 33 -48.37 -32.95 5.96
CA ARG A 33 -49.44 -32.42 6.85
C ARG A 33 -50.57 -31.77 6.03
N LEU A 34 -50.15 -31.03 4.94
CA LEU A 34 -51.06 -30.24 4.14
C LEU A 34 -51.26 -30.81 2.71
N ASP A 35 -50.65 -31.96 2.45
CA ASP A 35 -50.70 -32.68 1.18
C ASP A 35 -50.45 -31.81 -0.04
N ARG A 36 -49.40 -30.99 0.00
CA ARG A 36 -49.02 -30.08 -1.07
C ARG A 36 -47.56 -30.23 -1.48
N SER A 37 -47.26 -29.93 -2.74
CA SER A 37 -45.89 -29.86 -3.24
C SER A 37 -45.24 -28.53 -2.82
N VAL A 38 -43.99 -28.58 -2.31
CA VAL A 38 -43.19 -27.44 -1.85
C VAL A 38 -41.79 -27.57 -2.42
N ALA A 39 -41.06 -26.45 -2.43
CA ALA A 39 -39.61 -26.44 -2.64
C ALA A 39 -38.88 -26.28 -1.30
N ILE A 40 -37.86 -27.12 -1.06
CA ILE A 40 -37.03 -27.05 0.14
C ILE A 40 -35.62 -26.65 -0.30
N LYS A 41 -35.14 -25.53 0.22
CA LYS A 41 -33.79 -25.07 0.04
C LYS A 41 -32.98 -25.34 1.32
N ILE A 42 -31.95 -26.18 1.21
CA ILE A 42 -31.04 -26.52 2.30
C ILE A 42 -29.84 -25.59 2.25
N LEU A 43 -29.58 -24.90 3.36
CA LEU A 43 -28.48 -23.95 3.43
C LEU A 43 -27.15 -24.64 3.76
N PRO A 44 -26.01 -24.12 3.29
CA PRO A 44 -24.69 -24.64 3.62
C PRO A 44 -24.42 -24.65 5.14
N PRO A 45 -23.55 -25.56 5.64
CA PRO A 45 -23.25 -25.72 7.08
C PRO A 45 -22.71 -24.46 7.75
N ASP A 46 -22.06 -23.57 7.03
CA ASP A 46 -21.47 -22.33 7.54
C ASP A 46 -22.48 -21.34 8.13
N VAL A 47 -23.76 -21.49 7.78
CA VAL A 47 -24.85 -20.67 8.31
C VAL A 47 -25.41 -21.25 9.62
N SER A 48 -25.21 -22.54 9.87
CA SER A 48 -25.84 -23.28 10.97
C SER A 48 -25.00 -23.30 12.26
N GLY A 49 -23.73 -22.88 12.24
CA GLY A 49 -22.76 -23.06 13.32
C GLY A 49 -22.76 -21.99 14.42
N ASP A 50 -23.36 -20.82 14.18
CA ASP A 50 -23.32 -19.68 15.09
C ASP A 50 -24.73 -19.33 15.60
N PRO A 51 -25.02 -19.40 16.92
CA PRO A 51 -26.33 -19.11 17.50
C PRO A 51 -26.86 -17.70 17.20
N ASP A 52 -26.00 -16.71 17.18
CA ASP A 52 -26.40 -15.29 16.93
C ASP A 52 -26.73 -15.07 15.45
N ARG A 53 -26.02 -15.73 14.54
CA ARG A 53 -26.33 -15.71 13.12
C ARG A 53 -27.66 -16.38 12.83
N ARG A 54 -27.90 -17.49 13.49
CA ARG A 54 -29.15 -18.24 13.37
C ARG A 54 -30.36 -17.46 13.89
N ALA A 55 -30.25 -16.77 15.01
CA ALA A 55 -31.32 -15.91 15.54
C ALA A 55 -31.64 -14.72 14.63
N ARG A 56 -30.62 -14.13 13.98
CA ARG A 56 -30.82 -13.09 12.95
C ARG A 56 -31.50 -13.65 11.70
N PHE A 57 -31.05 -14.81 11.25
CA PHE A 57 -31.66 -15.50 10.10
C PHE A 57 -33.14 -15.75 10.32
N GLU A 58 -33.52 -16.36 11.45
CA GLU A 58 -34.92 -16.65 11.77
C GLU A 58 -35.77 -15.39 11.83
N ARG A 59 -35.23 -14.26 12.27
CA ARG A 59 -35.90 -12.95 12.30
C ARG A 59 -36.11 -12.39 10.92
N GLU A 60 -35.08 -12.40 10.06
CA GLU A 60 -35.18 -11.93 8.67
C GLU A 60 -36.13 -12.83 7.85
N ALA A 61 -36.01 -14.12 8.01
CA ALA A 61 -36.91 -15.07 7.36
C ALA A 61 -38.39 -14.88 7.77
N LYS A 62 -38.67 -14.56 9.05
CA LYS A 62 -40.03 -14.22 9.48
C LYS A 62 -40.56 -12.95 8.82
N THR A 63 -39.71 -11.95 8.59
CA THR A 63 -40.10 -10.72 7.88
C THR A 63 -40.44 -11.02 6.41
N ILE A 64 -39.64 -11.87 5.75
CA ILE A 64 -39.86 -12.29 4.36
C ILE A 64 -41.12 -13.15 4.25
N ALA A 65 -41.38 -14.04 5.22
CA ALA A 65 -42.59 -14.85 5.25
C ALA A 65 -43.89 -14.01 5.36
N GLY A 66 -43.81 -12.77 5.83
CA GLY A 66 -44.91 -11.81 5.83
C GLY A 66 -45.23 -11.18 4.46
N LEU A 67 -44.34 -11.33 3.48
CA LEU A 67 -44.53 -10.81 2.13
C LEU A 67 -45.50 -11.69 1.34
N THR A 68 -46.73 -11.21 1.07
CA THR A 68 -47.69 -11.90 0.22
C THR A 68 -47.94 -11.02 -1.01
N HIS A 69 -47.44 -11.45 -2.17
CA HIS A 69 -47.55 -10.72 -3.42
C HIS A 69 -47.57 -11.70 -4.63
N PRO A 70 -48.36 -11.46 -5.70
CA PRO A 70 -48.40 -12.37 -6.82
C PRO A 70 -47.06 -12.58 -7.52
N HIS A 71 -46.17 -11.60 -7.49
CA HIS A 71 -44.87 -11.63 -8.12
C HIS A 71 -43.71 -11.85 -7.13
N ILE A 72 -43.98 -12.36 -5.93
CA ILE A 72 -42.96 -12.78 -4.93
C ILE A 72 -43.18 -14.28 -4.62
N CYS A 73 -42.09 -15.07 -4.58
CA CYS A 73 -42.14 -16.44 -4.14
C CYS A 73 -42.46 -16.54 -2.66
N THR A 74 -43.55 -17.19 -2.29
CA THR A 74 -44.01 -17.29 -0.92
C THR A 74 -43.10 -18.20 -0.07
N LEU A 75 -42.59 -17.70 1.07
CA LEU A 75 -41.88 -18.52 2.09
C LEU A 75 -42.92 -19.07 3.08
N TYR A 76 -43.01 -20.39 3.17
CA TYR A 76 -43.99 -21.07 4.01
C TYR A 76 -43.49 -21.40 5.41
N ASP A 77 -42.23 -21.83 5.53
CA ASP A 77 -41.67 -22.31 6.79
C ASP A 77 -40.13 -22.20 6.80
N VAL A 78 -39.58 -22.18 7.99
CA VAL A 78 -38.13 -22.23 8.24
C VAL A 78 -37.86 -23.25 9.31
N GLY A 79 -36.94 -24.17 9.08
CA GLY A 79 -36.68 -25.23 10.04
C GLY A 79 -35.21 -25.62 10.15
N VAL A 80 -34.90 -26.45 11.13
CA VAL A 80 -33.59 -27.06 11.33
C VAL A 80 -33.75 -28.56 11.43
N HIS A 81 -32.97 -29.29 10.65
CA HIS A 81 -32.94 -30.76 10.68
C HIS A 81 -31.50 -31.25 10.70
N GLN A 82 -31.13 -32.05 11.73
CA GLN A 82 -29.78 -32.60 11.90
C GLN A 82 -28.67 -31.51 11.80
N GLY A 83 -28.91 -30.32 12.36
CA GLY A 83 -27.96 -29.21 12.34
C GLY A 83 -27.93 -28.38 11.04
N SER A 84 -28.66 -28.78 10.01
CA SER A 84 -28.82 -28.03 8.75
C SER A 84 -30.09 -27.19 8.78
N THR A 85 -29.95 -25.90 8.47
CA THR A 85 -31.09 -24.98 8.33
C THR A 85 -31.70 -25.13 6.93
N PHE A 86 -33.02 -25.14 6.84
CA PHE A 86 -33.73 -25.22 5.56
C PHE A 86 -34.90 -24.24 5.48
N LEU A 87 -35.22 -23.84 4.28
CA LEU A 87 -36.35 -22.99 3.93
C LEU A 87 -37.36 -23.77 3.13
N VAL A 88 -38.64 -23.62 3.46
CA VAL A 88 -39.76 -24.23 2.72
C VAL A 88 -40.51 -23.12 1.99
N MET A 89 -40.58 -23.21 0.68
CA MET A 89 -41.15 -22.18 -0.18
C MET A 89 -42.11 -22.74 -1.21
N GLU A 90 -42.84 -21.85 -1.86
CA GLU A 90 -43.69 -22.12 -2.97
C GLU A 90 -42.93 -22.88 -4.08
N ARG A 91 -43.47 -24.00 -4.56
CA ARG A 91 -42.93 -24.70 -5.74
C ARG A 91 -43.44 -24.03 -7.00
N LEU A 92 -42.50 -23.39 -7.71
CA LEU A 92 -42.78 -22.69 -8.97
C LEU A 92 -42.54 -23.62 -10.17
N ALA A 93 -43.43 -23.56 -11.16
CA ALA A 93 -43.29 -24.25 -12.43
C ALA A 93 -42.96 -23.20 -13.53
N GLY A 94 -41.82 -23.34 -14.18
CA GLY A 94 -41.36 -22.41 -15.20
C GLY A 94 -39.86 -22.51 -15.44
N GLU A 95 -39.27 -21.49 -16.05
CA GLU A 95 -37.83 -21.35 -16.25
C GLU A 95 -37.32 -20.06 -15.61
N THR A 96 -36.04 -20.00 -15.23
CA THR A 96 -35.45 -18.76 -14.73
C THR A 96 -35.29 -17.78 -15.89
N LEU A 97 -35.33 -16.48 -15.57
CA LEU A 97 -35.04 -15.43 -16.55
C LEU A 97 -33.62 -15.59 -17.13
N ALA A 98 -32.66 -16.09 -16.36
CA ALA A 98 -31.33 -16.40 -16.83
C ALA A 98 -31.35 -17.44 -17.97
N ALA A 99 -32.03 -18.59 -17.77
CA ALA A 99 -32.15 -19.62 -18.78
C ALA A 99 -32.94 -19.13 -20.01
N ARG A 100 -33.89 -18.22 -19.82
CA ARG A 100 -34.65 -17.60 -20.93
C ARG A 100 -33.73 -16.68 -21.75
N LEU A 101 -32.85 -15.91 -21.12
CA LEU A 101 -31.94 -14.96 -21.79
C LEU A 101 -30.81 -15.65 -22.56
N GLU A 102 -30.46 -16.88 -22.23
CA GLU A 102 -29.54 -17.70 -23.02
C GLU A 102 -30.13 -17.99 -24.45
N LYS A 103 -31.43 -17.95 -24.59
CA LYS A 103 -32.14 -18.12 -25.88
C LYS A 103 -32.24 -16.82 -26.69
N GLY A 104 -31.71 -15.70 -26.18
CA GLY A 104 -31.72 -14.37 -26.79
C GLY A 104 -32.62 -13.35 -26.06
N PRO A 105 -32.65 -12.09 -26.54
CA PRO A 105 -33.47 -11.04 -25.94
C PRO A 105 -34.96 -11.37 -25.93
N LEU A 106 -35.72 -10.72 -25.06
CA LEU A 106 -37.16 -10.83 -25.03
C LEU A 106 -37.78 -9.90 -26.02
N PRO A 107 -38.96 -10.26 -26.62
CA PRO A 107 -39.80 -9.30 -27.31
C PRO A 107 -40.16 -8.12 -26.42
N LEU A 108 -40.29 -6.93 -26.99
CA LEU A 108 -40.48 -5.68 -26.25
C LEU A 108 -41.68 -5.72 -25.30
N ASP A 109 -42.82 -6.27 -25.74
CA ASP A 109 -44.04 -6.44 -24.97
C ASP A 109 -43.81 -7.36 -23.73
N GLN A 110 -43.11 -8.49 -23.95
CA GLN A 110 -42.76 -9.42 -22.87
C GLN A 110 -41.77 -8.79 -21.89
N ALA A 111 -40.76 -8.10 -22.40
CA ALA A 111 -39.77 -7.43 -21.56
C ALA A 111 -40.42 -6.35 -20.67
N LEU A 112 -41.36 -5.56 -21.22
CA LEU A 112 -42.12 -4.56 -20.48
C LEU A 112 -43.01 -5.19 -19.40
N THR A 113 -43.70 -6.32 -19.74
CA THR A 113 -44.52 -7.05 -18.77
C THR A 113 -43.70 -7.56 -17.60
N VAL A 114 -42.63 -8.30 -17.89
CA VAL A 114 -41.72 -8.84 -16.85
C VAL A 114 -41.09 -7.72 -16.03
N ALA A 115 -40.65 -6.63 -16.65
CA ALA A 115 -40.06 -5.47 -15.94
C ALA A 115 -41.09 -4.82 -14.99
N THR A 116 -42.33 -4.68 -15.42
CA THR A 116 -43.42 -4.10 -14.61
C THR A 116 -43.74 -4.98 -13.41
N GLU A 117 -43.86 -6.29 -13.61
CA GLU A 117 -44.10 -7.27 -12.56
C GLU A 117 -42.97 -7.33 -11.52
N MET A 118 -41.71 -7.24 -11.96
CA MET A 118 -40.55 -7.16 -11.11
C MET A 118 -40.54 -5.87 -10.27
N ALA A 119 -40.82 -4.72 -10.91
CA ALA A 119 -40.87 -3.43 -10.25
C ALA A 119 -41.99 -3.39 -9.18
N ASP A 120 -43.18 -3.98 -9.48
CA ASP A 120 -44.30 -4.09 -8.56
C ASP A 120 -43.98 -4.96 -7.35
N ALA A 121 -43.32 -6.12 -7.56
CA ALA A 121 -42.83 -6.97 -6.49
C ALA A 121 -41.81 -6.25 -5.57
N LEU A 122 -40.87 -5.49 -6.15
CA LEU A 122 -39.92 -4.69 -5.39
C LEU A 122 -40.62 -3.57 -4.60
N ALA A 123 -41.62 -2.89 -5.19
CA ALA A 123 -42.39 -1.87 -4.51
C ALA A 123 -43.10 -2.42 -3.27
N ALA A 124 -43.72 -3.60 -3.37
CA ALA A 124 -44.38 -4.26 -2.25
C ALA A 124 -43.40 -4.66 -1.13
N ALA A 125 -42.22 -5.17 -1.47
CA ALA A 125 -41.17 -5.50 -0.52
C ALA A 125 -40.59 -4.27 0.18
N HIS A 126 -40.27 -3.22 -0.58
CA HIS A 126 -39.71 -1.97 -0.06
C HIS A 126 -40.67 -1.25 0.89
N GLN A 127 -41.99 -1.28 0.66
CA GLN A 127 -43.01 -0.76 1.57
C GLN A 127 -42.99 -1.44 2.94
N GLN A 128 -42.56 -2.71 3.02
CA GLN A 128 -42.39 -3.45 4.27
C GLN A 128 -40.96 -3.40 4.82
N GLY A 129 -40.11 -2.52 4.27
CA GLY A 129 -38.73 -2.33 4.71
C GLY A 129 -37.79 -3.46 4.29
N VAL A 130 -38.20 -4.33 3.36
CA VAL A 130 -37.40 -5.44 2.84
C VAL A 130 -36.76 -5.06 1.51
N THR A 131 -35.43 -5.11 1.43
CA THR A 131 -34.63 -4.94 0.19
C THR A 131 -34.11 -6.28 -0.29
N HIS A 132 -34.08 -6.49 -1.61
CA HIS A 132 -33.68 -7.77 -2.20
C HIS A 132 -32.17 -8.02 -2.14
N ARG A 133 -31.37 -7.01 -2.51
CA ARG A 133 -29.89 -6.94 -2.45
C ARG A 133 -29.08 -7.91 -3.30
N ASP A 134 -29.70 -8.95 -3.88
CA ASP A 134 -29.06 -9.90 -4.82
C ASP A 134 -29.99 -10.15 -6.02
N LEU A 135 -30.62 -9.11 -6.56
CA LEU A 135 -31.49 -9.22 -7.71
C LEU A 135 -30.65 -9.46 -8.97
N LYS A 136 -30.98 -10.57 -9.68
CA LYS A 136 -30.30 -11.02 -10.91
C LYS A 136 -31.23 -11.95 -11.69
N PRO A 137 -31.01 -12.19 -12.99
CA PRO A 137 -31.89 -13.05 -13.80
C PRO A 137 -32.08 -14.46 -13.24
N GLY A 138 -31.10 -15.03 -12.55
CA GLY A 138 -31.22 -16.33 -11.88
C GLY A 138 -32.20 -16.36 -10.69
N ASN A 139 -32.52 -15.19 -10.13
CA ASN A 139 -33.45 -15.02 -9.00
C ASN A 139 -34.84 -14.52 -9.46
N VAL A 140 -35.12 -14.61 -10.76
CA VAL A 140 -36.42 -14.31 -11.36
C VAL A 140 -36.95 -15.56 -12.08
N MET A 141 -38.11 -16.06 -11.66
CA MET A 141 -38.76 -17.21 -12.27
C MET A 141 -39.88 -16.74 -13.19
N LEU A 142 -39.85 -17.15 -14.44
CA LEU A 142 -40.93 -16.92 -15.41
C LEU A 142 -41.92 -18.07 -15.32
N THR A 143 -43.13 -17.80 -14.85
CA THR A 143 -44.21 -18.79 -14.70
C THR A 143 -45.36 -18.46 -15.64
N LYS A 144 -46.34 -19.36 -15.74
CA LYS A 144 -47.59 -19.08 -16.49
C LYS A 144 -48.42 -17.94 -15.89
N ALA A 145 -48.23 -17.65 -14.62
CA ALA A 145 -48.91 -16.57 -13.87
C ALA A 145 -48.14 -15.24 -13.83
N GLY A 146 -47.01 -15.15 -14.56
CA GLY A 146 -46.11 -13.99 -14.57
C GLY A 146 -44.77 -14.26 -13.93
N ALA A 147 -43.94 -13.22 -13.84
CA ALA A 147 -42.62 -13.28 -13.18
C ALA A 147 -42.79 -13.34 -11.67
N LYS A 148 -41.94 -14.12 -10.99
CA LYS A 148 -41.83 -14.16 -9.52
C LYS A 148 -40.40 -14.00 -9.06
N LEU A 149 -40.18 -13.11 -8.10
CA LEU A 149 -38.88 -12.88 -7.46
C LEU A 149 -38.60 -13.96 -6.40
N LEU A 150 -37.36 -14.47 -6.40
CA LEU A 150 -36.86 -15.50 -5.50
C LEU A 150 -35.83 -14.90 -4.53
N ASP A 151 -35.58 -15.55 -3.41
CA ASP A 151 -34.41 -15.37 -2.54
C ASP A 151 -34.18 -13.93 -2.00
N PHE A 152 -35.22 -13.23 -1.55
CA PHE A 152 -35.14 -11.93 -0.87
C PHE A 152 -34.21 -11.98 0.34
N GLY A 153 -33.27 -11.04 0.42
CA GLY A 153 -32.49 -10.69 1.63
C GLY A 153 -31.57 -11.76 2.22
N LEU A 154 -31.62 -12.99 1.75
CA LEU A 154 -30.88 -14.13 2.32
C LEU A 154 -29.35 -14.04 2.10
N ALA A 155 -28.87 -13.12 1.27
CA ALA A 155 -27.46 -12.93 0.99
C ALA A 155 -26.68 -12.31 2.19
N LYS A 156 -27.34 -11.56 3.09
CA LYS A 156 -26.74 -10.97 4.29
C LYS A 156 -26.29 -12.00 5.34
N LEU A 157 -26.70 -13.25 5.18
CA LEU A 157 -26.49 -14.36 6.14
C LEU A 157 -25.15 -15.08 5.97
N LYS A 158 -24.41 -14.81 4.91
CA LYS A 158 -23.02 -15.28 4.76
C LYS A 158 -22.06 -14.36 5.52
N GLY A 159 -22.24 -14.29 6.85
CA GLY A 159 -21.26 -13.76 7.80
C GLY A 159 -20.54 -12.49 7.35
N HIS A 160 -21.14 -11.32 7.64
CA HIS A 160 -20.39 -10.10 7.84
C HIS A 160 -20.95 -9.40 9.07
N GLY A 161 -20.30 -9.61 10.21
CA GLY A 161 -20.06 -8.45 11.04
C GLY A 161 -19.21 -7.52 10.19
N GLU A 162 -19.77 -6.39 9.80
CA GLU A 162 -19.07 -5.21 9.25
C GLU A 162 -17.80 -5.43 8.40
N GLN A 163 -17.77 -6.40 7.50
CA GLN A 163 -16.70 -6.52 6.50
C GLN A 163 -17.25 -6.37 5.07
N PRO A 164 -16.60 -5.56 4.21
CA PRO A 164 -17.08 -5.26 2.87
C PRO A 164 -17.02 -6.47 1.93
N ALA A 165 -17.94 -6.53 0.98
CA ALA A 165 -18.11 -7.61 0.00
C ALA A 165 -16.88 -7.95 -0.88
N GLY A 166 -15.80 -7.20 -0.76
CA GLY A 166 -14.53 -7.47 -1.44
C GLY A 166 -13.65 -8.53 -0.78
N ALA A 167 -13.92 -8.94 0.47
CA ALA A 167 -13.05 -9.86 1.23
C ALA A 167 -13.25 -11.35 0.91
N HIS A 168 -14.28 -11.72 0.15
CA HIS A 168 -14.55 -13.13 -0.19
C HIS A 168 -13.74 -13.68 -1.37
N LEU A 169 -12.94 -12.86 -2.04
CA LEU A 169 -12.07 -13.31 -3.13
C LEU A 169 -10.72 -13.89 -2.65
N ALA A 170 -10.39 -13.77 -1.37
CA ALA A 170 -9.06 -14.09 -0.84
C ALA A 170 -8.97 -15.31 0.08
N SER A 171 -10.06 -15.97 0.45
CA SER A 171 -9.99 -17.11 1.38
C SER A 171 -10.82 -18.31 0.92
N ALA A 172 -10.34 -19.01 -0.10
CA ALA A 172 -10.71 -20.40 -0.36
C ALA A 172 -9.50 -21.29 0.02
N PRO A 173 -9.66 -22.32 0.87
CA PRO A 173 -8.59 -23.25 1.18
C PRO A 173 -8.26 -24.09 -0.05
N THR A 174 -6.98 -24.12 -0.39
CA THR A 174 -6.36 -25.01 -1.38
C THR A 174 -6.63 -26.47 -1.05
N GLN A 175 -7.60 -27.08 -1.71
CA GLN A 175 -7.58 -28.52 -1.95
C GLN A 175 -7.98 -28.78 -3.42
N SER A 176 -7.09 -29.46 -4.09
CA SER A 176 -7.07 -29.88 -5.47
C SER A 176 -8.27 -30.70 -5.88
N THR A 177 -9.14 -30.14 -6.71
CA THR A 177 -9.91 -30.85 -7.73
C THR A 177 -10.26 -29.86 -8.86
N PRO A 178 -10.07 -30.20 -10.15
CA PRO A 178 -10.30 -29.28 -11.24
C PRO A 178 -11.80 -29.22 -11.55
N LEU A 179 -12.47 -28.19 -11.05
CA LEU A 179 -13.81 -27.82 -11.49
C LEU A 179 -13.74 -26.36 -11.97
N THR A 180 -13.88 -26.21 -13.23
CA THR A 180 -14.05 -24.99 -14.01
C THR A 180 -15.05 -24.02 -13.35
N GLY A 181 -14.55 -23.09 -12.54
CA GLY A 181 -15.36 -22.15 -11.77
C GLY A 181 -15.18 -20.67 -12.13
N GLU A 182 -14.44 -20.33 -13.19
CA GLU A 182 -14.21 -18.93 -13.59
C GLU A 182 -15.47 -18.19 -14.04
N GLY A 183 -16.50 -18.89 -14.51
CA GLY A 183 -17.77 -18.28 -14.97
C GLY A 183 -18.75 -17.89 -13.86
N MET A 184 -18.66 -18.49 -12.64
CA MET A 184 -19.70 -18.32 -11.62
C MET A 184 -19.52 -17.13 -10.68
N ILE A 185 -18.30 -16.66 -10.47
CA ILE A 185 -18.00 -15.50 -9.61
C ILE A 185 -18.18 -14.20 -10.40
N VAL A 186 -17.83 -14.20 -11.67
CA VAL A 186 -18.00 -13.04 -12.57
C VAL A 186 -19.48 -12.75 -12.84
N GLY A 187 -20.36 -13.77 -12.86
CA GLY A 187 -21.79 -13.64 -13.18
C GLY A 187 -22.61 -12.82 -12.18
N THR A 188 -22.26 -12.80 -10.90
CA THR A 188 -23.02 -12.08 -9.87
C THR A 188 -22.65 -10.60 -9.78
N LEU A 189 -21.40 -10.23 -10.08
CA LEU A 189 -20.91 -8.86 -10.00
C LEU A 189 -21.61 -7.91 -11.00
N GLN A 190 -22.15 -8.42 -12.09
CA GLN A 190 -22.70 -7.64 -13.22
C GLN A 190 -24.00 -6.88 -12.91
N TYR A 191 -24.70 -7.27 -11.84
CA TYR A 191 -25.95 -6.63 -11.40
C TYR A 191 -25.77 -5.85 -10.09
N MET A 192 -24.58 -5.89 -9.50
CA MET A 192 -24.28 -5.14 -8.27
C MET A 192 -24.25 -3.64 -8.55
N ALA A 193 -24.86 -2.90 -7.65
CA ALA A 193 -24.84 -1.42 -7.70
C ALA A 193 -23.48 -0.87 -7.26
N PRO A 194 -23.08 0.33 -7.73
CA PRO A 194 -21.85 1.01 -7.32
C PRO A 194 -21.61 1.02 -5.80
N GLU A 195 -22.65 1.37 -5.02
CA GLU A 195 -22.57 1.41 -3.56
C GLU A 195 -22.33 0.04 -2.92
N GLN A 196 -22.79 -1.05 -3.53
CA GLN A 196 -22.49 -2.42 -3.06
C GLN A 196 -21.03 -2.79 -3.29
N LEU A 197 -20.48 -2.39 -4.44
CA LEU A 197 -19.06 -2.59 -4.79
C LEU A 197 -18.15 -1.72 -3.92
N GLU A 198 -18.61 -0.53 -3.52
CA GLU A 198 -17.92 0.40 -2.65
C GLU A 198 -18.15 0.11 -1.15
N ALA A 199 -18.87 -0.96 -0.79
CA ALA A 199 -19.26 -1.31 0.58
C ALA A 199 -19.99 -0.20 1.34
N LYS A 200 -20.69 0.68 0.64
CA LYS A 200 -21.57 1.70 1.22
C LYS A 200 -22.91 1.07 1.65
N PRO A 201 -23.66 1.73 2.52
CA PRO A 201 -24.99 1.25 2.89
C PRO A 201 -25.88 1.05 1.66
N ALA A 202 -26.40 -0.16 1.48
CA ALA A 202 -27.32 -0.52 0.40
C ALA A 202 -28.77 -0.35 0.89
N ASP A 203 -29.57 0.41 0.14
CA ASP A 203 -30.99 0.63 0.39
C ASP A 203 -31.87 0.14 -0.79
N ALA A 204 -33.13 0.54 -0.83
CA ALA A 204 -34.09 0.17 -1.88
C ALA A 204 -33.62 0.55 -3.30
N ARG A 205 -32.81 1.60 -3.44
CA ARG A 205 -32.29 2.09 -4.73
C ARG A 205 -31.23 1.17 -5.35
N THR A 206 -30.62 0.32 -4.53
CA THR A 206 -29.73 -0.75 -4.98
C THR A 206 -30.49 -1.78 -5.82
N ASP A 207 -31.70 -2.13 -5.41
CA ASP A 207 -32.55 -3.05 -6.19
C ASP A 207 -33.02 -2.41 -7.52
N LEU A 208 -33.21 -1.08 -7.54
CA LEU A 208 -33.57 -0.36 -8.77
C LEU A 208 -32.41 -0.34 -9.79
N TRP A 209 -31.18 -0.27 -9.33
CA TRP A 209 -30.01 -0.46 -10.19
C TRP A 209 -30.04 -1.84 -10.84
N ALA A 210 -30.19 -2.91 -10.04
CA ALA A 210 -30.23 -4.28 -10.53
C ALA A 210 -31.39 -4.51 -11.50
N LEU A 211 -32.57 -3.93 -11.21
CA LEU A 211 -33.72 -3.93 -12.12
C LEU A 211 -33.37 -3.28 -13.47
N GLY A 212 -32.73 -2.10 -13.46
CA GLY A 212 -32.29 -1.41 -14.68
C GLY A 212 -31.33 -2.26 -15.53
N ALA A 213 -30.36 -2.94 -14.88
CA ALA A 213 -29.39 -3.82 -15.53
C ALA A 213 -30.07 -5.03 -16.18
N ILE A 214 -31.06 -5.63 -15.49
CA ILE A 214 -31.85 -6.77 -16.02
C ILE A 214 -32.74 -6.31 -17.17
N VAL A 215 -33.41 -5.20 -17.08
CA VAL A 215 -34.24 -4.65 -18.16
C VAL A 215 -33.42 -4.35 -19.41
N TYR A 216 -32.24 -3.78 -19.23
CA TYR A 216 -31.31 -3.60 -20.34
C TYR A 216 -30.95 -4.91 -21.03
N GLU A 217 -30.61 -5.95 -20.24
CA GLU A 217 -30.27 -7.28 -20.80
C GLU A 217 -31.48 -7.97 -21.47
N MET A 218 -32.66 -7.86 -20.89
CA MET A 218 -33.89 -8.40 -21.52
C MET A 218 -34.13 -7.79 -22.89
N LEU A 219 -33.90 -6.51 -23.09
CA LEU A 219 -34.13 -5.79 -24.32
C LEU A 219 -33.04 -5.99 -25.37
N THR A 220 -31.79 -6.01 -24.95
CA THR A 220 -30.62 -5.99 -25.85
C THR A 220 -29.99 -7.36 -26.07
N GLY A 221 -30.29 -8.35 -25.22
CA GLY A 221 -29.58 -9.62 -25.17
C GLY A 221 -28.11 -9.49 -24.72
N LYS A 222 -27.70 -8.31 -24.25
CA LYS A 222 -26.36 -8.01 -23.77
C LYS A 222 -26.43 -7.42 -22.36
N ARG A 223 -25.41 -7.67 -21.56
CA ARG A 223 -25.31 -7.09 -20.23
C ARG A 223 -25.05 -5.60 -20.31
N ALA A 224 -25.57 -4.84 -19.38
CA ALA A 224 -25.39 -3.39 -19.32
C ALA A 224 -23.91 -3.00 -19.14
N PHE A 225 -23.15 -3.86 -18.46
CA PHE A 225 -21.72 -3.68 -18.23
C PHE A 225 -20.98 -4.99 -18.49
N GLU A 226 -19.88 -4.90 -19.24
CA GLU A 226 -19.03 -6.03 -19.60
C GLU A 226 -17.56 -5.70 -19.29
N GLY A 227 -16.79 -6.73 -18.92
CA GLY A 227 -15.36 -6.64 -18.66
C GLY A 227 -14.67 -7.98 -18.84
N THR A 228 -13.43 -7.98 -19.30
CA THR A 228 -12.61 -9.18 -19.50
C THR A 228 -12.06 -9.77 -18.20
N SER A 229 -12.19 -9.03 -17.10
CA SER A 229 -11.82 -9.44 -15.74
C SER A 229 -12.79 -8.82 -14.73
N ALA A 230 -12.81 -9.34 -13.50
CA ALA A 230 -13.62 -8.77 -12.42
C ALA A 230 -13.31 -7.28 -12.19
N VAL A 231 -12.03 -6.90 -12.23
CA VAL A 231 -11.58 -5.50 -12.08
C VAL A 231 -12.07 -4.61 -13.22
N SER A 232 -11.98 -5.10 -14.47
CA SER A 232 -12.50 -4.39 -15.66
C SER A 232 -14.01 -4.20 -15.62
N LEU A 233 -14.73 -5.19 -15.09
CA LEU A 233 -16.19 -5.13 -14.91
C LEU A 233 -16.57 -4.12 -13.81
N ILE A 234 -15.88 -4.14 -12.66
CA ILE A 234 -16.10 -3.18 -11.58
C ILE A 234 -15.85 -1.75 -12.09
N GLY A 235 -14.74 -1.52 -12.80
CA GLY A 235 -14.46 -0.22 -13.43
C GLY A 235 -15.57 0.21 -14.41
N ALA A 236 -16.12 -0.72 -15.20
CA ALA A 236 -17.24 -0.44 -16.09
C ALA A 236 -18.52 -0.05 -15.32
N ILE A 237 -18.83 -0.73 -14.21
CA ILE A 237 -20.00 -0.44 -13.38
C ILE A 237 -19.84 0.93 -12.68
N LEU A 238 -18.65 1.28 -12.22
CA LEU A 238 -18.41 2.54 -11.49
C LEU A 238 -18.35 3.76 -12.42
N GLU A 239 -17.79 3.61 -13.63
CA GLU A 239 -17.39 4.77 -14.44
C GLU A 239 -18.11 4.86 -15.81
N ARG A 240 -18.53 3.72 -16.41
CA ARG A 240 -19.06 3.72 -17.78
C ARG A 240 -20.57 3.82 -17.78
N GLU A 241 -21.11 4.55 -18.76
CA GLU A 241 -22.53 4.50 -19.10
C GLU A 241 -22.78 3.32 -20.03
N PRO A 242 -23.94 2.63 -19.89
CA PRO A 242 -24.30 1.58 -20.83
C PRO A 242 -24.59 2.15 -22.22
N GLU A 243 -24.38 1.33 -23.27
CA GLU A 243 -24.73 1.70 -24.65
C GLU A 243 -26.25 1.97 -24.75
N PRO A 244 -26.69 3.03 -25.49
CA PRO A 244 -28.11 3.30 -25.63
C PRO A 244 -28.89 2.10 -26.15
N ILE A 245 -30.05 1.80 -25.57
CA ILE A 245 -30.91 0.68 -26.03
C ILE A 245 -31.25 0.81 -27.49
N ALA A 246 -31.55 2.04 -27.98
CA ALA A 246 -31.89 2.33 -29.36
C ALA A 246 -30.80 1.90 -30.38
N THR A 247 -29.54 1.80 -29.96
CA THR A 247 -28.45 1.31 -30.84
C THR A 247 -28.65 -0.16 -31.25
N ARG A 248 -29.24 -0.97 -30.34
CA ARG A 248 -29.44 -2.42 -30.55
C ARG A 248 -30.89 -2.80 -30.81
N GLN A 249 -31.84 -2.00 -30.32
CA GLN A 249 -33.28 -2.13 -30.49
C GLN A 249 -33.87 -0.81 -31.01
N PRO A 250 -33.77 -0.53 -32.31
CA PRO A 250 -34.25 0.75 -32.91
C PRO A 250 -35.73 0.99 -32.71
N LEU A 251 -36.53 -0.05 -32.43
CA LEU A 251 -37.97 0.07 -32.18
C LEU A 251 -38.33 0.30 -30.72
N ALA A 252 -37.35 0.29 -29.80
CA ALA A 252 -37.60 0.57 -28.39
C ALA A 252 -37.99 2.05 -28.21
N PRO A 253 -39.04 2.35 -27.42
CA PRO A 253 -39.38 3.72 -27.09
C PRO A 253 -38.26 4.46 -26.37
N SER A 254 -38.01 5.71 -26.73
CA SER A 254 -36.97 6.54 -26.05
C SER A 254 -37.25 6.72 -24.57
N ALA A 255 -38.50 6.70 -24.14
CA ALA A 255 -38.88 6.72 -22.72
C ALA A 255 -38.36 5.50 -21.97
N LEU A 256 -38.23 4.33 -22.59
CA LEU A 256 -37.70 3.12 -21.95
C LEU A 256 -36.18 3.23 -21.74
N ASP A 257 -35.44 3.83 -22.68
CA ASP A 257 -34.02 4.16 -22.52
C ASP A 257 -33.81 5.13 -21.34
N HIS A 258 -34.72 6.13 -21.20
CA HIS A 258 -34.73 7.05 -20.06
C HIS A 258 -34.92 6.32 -18.72
N VAL A 259 -35.89 5.41 -18.63
CA VAL A 259 -36.15 4.63 -17.40
C VAL A 259 -34.91 3.83 -16.99
N VAL A 260 -34.33 3.10 -17.94
CA VAL A 260 -33.15 2.25 -17.68
C VAL A 260 -31.94 3.07 -17.31
N ARG A 261 -31.67 4.18 -17.99
CA ARG A 261 -30.54 5.08 -17.65
C ARG A 261 -30.68 5.71 -16.28
N THR A 262 -31.91 6.10 -15.92
CA THR A 262 -32.17 6.65 -14.59
C THR A 262 -32.01 5.58 -13.51
N CYS A 263 -32.38 4.32 -13.74
CA CYS A 263 -32.06 3.23 -12.83
C CYS A 263 -30.55 3.02 -12.70
N LEU A 264 -29.78 3.15 -13.79
CA LEU A 264 -28.33 2.90 -13.87
C LEU A 264 -27.48 4.17 -13.60
N ALA A 265 -28.06 5.23 -13.02
CA ALA A 265 -27.30 6.37 -12.56
C ALA A 265 -26.35 5.96 -11.44
N LYS A 266 -25.06 6.38 -11.53
CA LYS A 266 -24.01 5.98 -10.56
C LYS A 266 -24.28 6.48 -9.15
N ASP A 267 -24.78 7.70 -9.06
CA ASP A 267 -25.20 8.34 -7.82
C ASP A 267 -26.61 7.88 -7.43
N PRO A 268 -26.84 7.23 -6.29
CA PRO A 268 -28.17 6.81 -5.84
C PRO A 268 -29.20 7.93 -5.76
N GLU A 269 -28.77 9.18 -5.49
CA GLU A 269 -29.67 10.35 -5.42
C GLU A 269 -30.23 10.74 -6.80
N LYS A 270 -29.60 10.32 -7.89
CA LYS A 270 -30.03 10.57 -9.28
C LYS A 270 -30.83 9.43 -9.88
N ARG A 271 -31.01 8.34 -9.13
CA ARG A 271 -31.86 7.22 -9.55
C ARG A 271 -33.32 7.47 -9.24
N TRP A 272 -34.19 6.62 -9.77
CA TRP A 272 -35.55 6.53 -9.25
C TRP A 272 -35.50 6.32 -7.73
N GLN A 273 -36.38 7.05 -7.00
CA GLN A 273 -36.37 6.99 -5.54
C GLN A 273 -37.32 5.91 -5.00
N SER A 274 -38.24 5.40 -5.81
CA SER A 274 -39.09 4.28 -5.43
C SER A 274 -39.35 3.32 -6.61
N ALA A 275 -39.51 2.02 -6.32
CA ALA A 275 -39.90 1.02 -7.29
C ALA A 275 -41.33 1.29 -7.84
N ALA A 276 -42.23 1.90 -7.05
CA ALA A 276 -43.58 2.26 -7.47
C ALA A 276 -43.55 3.34 -8.58
N ASP A 277 -42.58 4.25 -8.59
CA ASP A 277 -42.43 5.22 -9.67
C ASP A 277 -42.00 4.53 -10.98
N VAL A 278 -41.07 3.58 -10.88
CA VAL A 278 -40.64 2.76 -12.02
C VAL A 278 -41.82 1.94 -12.59
N THR A 279 -42.63 1.33 -11.70
CA THR A 279 -43.82 0.56 -12.11
C THR A 279 -44.80 1.45 -12.91
N ARG A 280 -45.07 2.67 -12.44
CA ARG A 280 -45.96 3.62 -13.12
C ARG A 280 -45.44 3.99 -14.51
N GLU A 281 -44.14 4.28 -14.60
CA GLU A 281 -43.52 4.70 -15.87
C GLU A 281 -43.49 3.55 -16.89
N LEU A 282 -43.13 2.31 -16.46
CA LEU A 282 -43.15 1.15 -17.30
C LEU A 282 -44.57 0.82 -17.78
N THR A 283 -45.60 0.94 -16.93
CA THR A 283 -47.01 0.74 -17.27
C THR A 283 -47.49 1.75 -18.32
N TRP A 284 -47.08 3.02 -18.17
CA TRP A 284 -47.42 4.07 -19.15
C TRP A 284 -46.76 3.77 -20.52
N ILE A 285 -45.47 3.37 -20.53
CA ILE A 285 -44.77 2.98 -21.77
C ILE A 285 -45.45 1.79 -22.42
N ALA A 286 -45.81 0.75 -21.66
CA ALA A 286 -46.51 -0.44 -22.18
C ALA A 286 -47.87 -0.09 -22.84
N SER A 287 -48.62 0.84 -22.19
CA SER A 287 -49.89 1.31 -22.76
C SER A 287 -49.72 2.12 -24.06
N SER A 288 -48.61 2.87 -24.17
CA SER A 288 -48.35 3.66 -25.39
C SER A 288 -47.88 2.82 -26.58
N VAL A 289 -47.26 1.66 -26.32
CA VAL A 289 -46.84 0.70 -27.36
C VAL A 289 -48.02 -0.15 -27.88
N SER A 290 -49.03 -0.37 -27.02
CA SER A 290 -50.20 -1.21 -27.34
C SER A 290 -51.34 -0.46 -28.04
N ALA A 291 -51.26 0.87 -28.20
CA ALA A 291 -52.28 1.66 -28.94
C ALA A 291 -52.13 1.43 -30.45
N PRO A 292 -53.20 1.00 -31.17
CA PRO A 292 -53.10 0.83 -32.61
C PRO A 292 -52.87 2.18 -33.29
N ALA A 293 -51.77 2.27 -34.04
CA ALA A 293 -51.44 3.47 -34.82
C ALA A 293 -52.60 3.76 -35.78
N ALA A 294 -53.29 4.87 -35.56
CA ALA A 294 -54.28 5.41 -36.48
C ALA A 294 -53.55 5.68 -37.81
N ALA A 295 -53.94 4.97 -38.84
CA ALA A 295 -53.41 5.14 -40.19
C ALA A 295 -53.62 6.56 -40.67
N PRO A 296 -52.64 7.29 -41.18
CA PRO A 296 -52.91 8.59 -41.81
C PRO A 296 -53.72 8.43 -43.06
N ALA A 297 -54.87 9.09 -43.14
CA ALA A 297 -55.76 9.14 -44.32
C ALA A 297 -55.00 9.66 -45.53
N ALA A 298 -54.97 8.83 -46.58
CA ALA A 298 -54.35 9.17 -47.86
C ALA A 298 -55.08 10.33 -48.52
N ALA A 299 -54.54 11.53 -48.45
CA ALA A 299 -54.99 12.65 -49.26
C ALA A 299 -54.35 12.54 -50.66
N ARG A 300 -55.17 12.17 -51.62
CA ARG A 300 -54.84 12.30 -53.05
C ARG A 300 -54.70 13.77 -53.41
N HIS A 301 -53.52 14.26 -53.74
CA HIS A 301 -53.32 15.55 -54.38
C HIS A 301 -52.60 15.36 -55.74
N SER A 302 -53.32 15.96 -56.72
CA SER A 302 -53.00 16.02 -58.13
C SER A 302 -51.64 16.70 -58.44
N ARG A 303 -51.00 16.15 -59.48
CA ARG A 303 -49.79 16.73 -60.12
C ARG A 303 -50.02 18.21 -60.51
N ARG A 304 -49.27 19.10 -59.89
CA ARG A 304 -48.82 20.35 -60.55
C ARG A 304 -47.36 20.51 -60.22
N VAL A 305 -46.54 20.36 -61.26
CA VAL A 305 -45.11 20.67 -61.28
C VAL A 305 -44.98 22.16 -61.08
N SER A 306 -44.39 22.63 -60.01
CA SER A 306 -44.05 24.02 -59.84
C SER A 306 -42.71 24.17 -59.12
N LEU A 307 -42.00 25.13 -59.60
CA LEU A 307 -40.68 25.67 -59.33
C LEU A 307 -40.20 25.84 -57.85
N LEU A 308 -40.68 25.01 -56.95
CA LEU A 308 -40.40 25.16 -55.50
C LEU A 308 -39.35 24.14 -54.93
N TRP A 309 -38.68 23.39 -55.78
CA TRP A 309 -37.65 22.39 -55.35
C TRP A 309 -36.31 22.99 -54.92
N TRP A 310 -36.11 24.30 -55.10
CA TRP A 310 -34.90 24.99 -54.70
C TRP A 310 -34.89 25.50 -53.26
N LEU A 311 -36.07 25.65 -52.64
CA LEU A 311 -36.18 26.15 -51.28
C LEU A 311 -35.70 25.12 -50.21
N PRO A 312 -35.97 23.81 -50.25
CA PRO A 312 -35.49 22.88 -49.33
C PRO A 312 -33.96 22.61 -49.43
N THR A 313 -33.40 22.69 -50.66
CA THR A 313 -31.94 22.55 -50.86
C THR A 313 -31.18 23.76 -50.37
N ALA A 314 -31.69 25.00 -50.53
CA ALA A 314 -31.11 26.20 -49.95
C ALA A 314 -31.21 26.19 -48.43
N GLY A 315 -32.31 25.74 -47.85
CA GLY A 315 -32.47 25.53 -46.40
C GLY A 315 -31.52 24.49 -45.80
N LEU A 316 -31.30 23.38 -46.51
CA LEU A 316 -30.36 22.34 -46.13
C LEU A 316 -28.92 22.83 -46.21
N LEU A 317 -28.56 23.61 -47.21
CA LEU A 317 -27.22 24.23 -47.33
C LEU A 317 -26.97 25.28 -46.26
N VAL A 318 -27.97 26.09 -45.91
CA VAL A 318 -27.86 27.05 -44.80
C VAL A 318 -27.79 26.32 -43.44
N ALA A 319 -28.58 25.28 -43.25
CA ALA A 319 -28.49 24.43 -42.04
C ALA A 319 -27.13 23.70 -41.95
N LEU A 320 -26.60 23.20 -43.08
CA LEU A 320 -25.28 22.61 -43.14
C LEU A 320 -24.17 23.67 -42.91
N ALA A 321 -24.31 24.88 -43.47
CA ALA A 321 -23.35 25.98 -43.26
C ALA A 321 -23.33 26.48 -41.79
N ILE A 322 -24.41 26.30 -41.04
CA ILE A 322 -24.50 26.62 -39.61
C ILE A 322 -24.05 25.41 -38.76
N ALA A 323 -24.47 24.22 -39.15
CA ALA A 323 -24.20 22.99 -38.38
C ALA A 323 -22.75 22.51 -38.52
N LEU A 324 -22.13 22.69 -39.73
CA LEU A 324 -20.76 22.27 -39.98
C LEU A 324 -19.72 23.05 -39.15
N PRO A 325 -19.77 24.39 -39.06
CA PRO A 325 -18.87 25.14 -38.16
C PRO A 325 -19.17 24.83 -36.67
N ALA A 326 -20.42 24.58 -36.30
CA ALA A 326 -20.79 24.20 -34.93
C ALA A 326 -20.25 22.78 -34.58
N ALA A 327 -20.39 21.84 -35.51
CA ALA A 327 -19.83 20.48 -35.34
C ALA A 327 -18.31 20.50 -35.37
N LEU A 328 -17.67 21.28 -36.26
CA LEU A 328 -16.21 21.45 -36.29
C LEU A 328 -15.70 22.17 -35.03
N ARG A 329 -16.45 23.11 -34.49
CA ARG A 329 -16.13 23.74 -33.18
C ARG A 329 -16.28 22.76 -32.01
N GLN A 330 -17.26 21.85 -32.05
CA GLN A 330 -17.45 20.81 -31.04
C GLN A 330 -16.38 19.72 -31.12
N TRP A 331 -15.87 19.43 -32.34
CA TRP A 331 -14.72 18.53 -32.54
C TRP A 331 -13.37 19.17 -32.24
N SER A 332 -13.29 20.50 -32.32
CA SER A 332 -12.06 21.26 -32.01
C SER A 332 -11.99 21.74 -30.54
N THR A 333 -13.03 21.53 -29.73
CA THR A 333 -12.89 21.68 -28.27
C THR A 333 -12.09 20.50 -27.73
N PRO A 334 -10.86 20.72 -27.24
CA PRO A 334 -10.11 19.65 -26.59
C PRO A 334 -10.97 19.10 -25.44
N PRO A 335 -10.94 17.79 -25.18
CA PRO A 335 -11.65 17.23 -24.02
C PRO A 335 -11.24 18.02 -22.77
N PRO A 336 -12.16 18.25 -21.82
CA PRO A 336 -11.84 18.98 -20.60
C PRO A 336 -10.63 18.32 -19.94
N GLU A 337 -9.62 19.14 -19.63
CA GLU A 337 -8.41 18.62 -18.97
C GLU A 337 -8.83 17.89 -17.69
N PRO A 338 -8.34 16.67 -17.48
CA PRO A 338 -8.70 15.90 -16.30
C PRO A 338 -8.34 16.68 -15.03
N ALA A 339 -9.28 16.80 -14.12
CA ALA A 339 -9.09 17.53 -12.87
C ALA A 339 -7.96 16.92 -12.02
N VAL A 340 -7.26 17.76 -11.27
CA VAL A 340 -6.30 17.29 -10.26
C VAL A 340 -7.07 16.71 -9.08
N VAL A 341 -6.92 15.42 -8.82
CA VAL A 341 -7.52 14.73 -7.67
C VAL A 341 -6.46 14.46 -6.63
N ARG A 342 -6.77 14.70 -5.36
CA ARG A 342 -5.86 14.45 -4.23
C ARG A 342 -6.54 13.59 -3.18
N PHE A 343 -5.83 12.57 -2.69
CA PHE A 343 -6.26 11.73 -1.58
C PHE A 343 -5.05 11.16 -0.83
N ALA A 344 -5.29 10.57 0.33
CA ALA A 344 -4.25 10.01 1.17
C ALA A 344 -4.35 8.48 1.27
N ILE A 345 -3.21 7.82 1.24
CA ILE A 345 -3.07 6.41 1.61
C ILE A 345 -2.60 6.39 3.06
N LEU A 346 -3.44 5.84 3.94
CA LEU A 346 -3.10 5.60 5.33
C LEU A 346 -2.24 4.33 5.47
N PRO A 347 -1.46 4.19 6.55
CA PRO A 347 -0.83 2.92 6.87
C PRO A 347 -1.85 1.79 6.92
N PRO A 348 -1.46 0.54 6.61
CA PRO A 348 -2.35 -0.61 6.77
C PRO A 348 -2.82 -0.74 8.23
N GLU A 349 -4.00 -1.33 8.45
CA GLU A 349 -4.47 -1.67 9.81
C GLU A 349 -3.41 -2.52 10.52
N ASN A 350 -3.08 -2.13 11.75
CA ASN A 350 -2.03 -2.78 12.55
C ASN A 350 -0.64 -2.82 11.89
N ALA A 351 -0.30 -1.86 11.03
CA ALA A 351 1.04 -1.69 10.50
C ALA A 351 1.44 -0.21 10.44
N MET A 352 2.72 0.06 10.44
CA MET A 352 3.27 1.40 10.27
C MET A 352 4.11 1.44 9.00
N PHE A 353 4.12 2.55 8.28
CA PHE A 353 5.10 2.72 7.22
C PHE A 353 6.49 2.55 7.82
N ALA A 354 7.28 1.65 7.26
CA ALA A 354 8.56 1.29 7.82
C ALA A 354 9.64 2.28 7.39
N ALA A 355 10.38 2.78 8.39
CA ALA A 355 11.72 3.26 8.15
C ALA A 355 12.63 2.02 8.04
N THR A 356 13.04 1.66 6.85
CA THR A 356 13.99 0.56 6.65
C THR A 356 15.40 1.13 6.62
N GLY A 357 16.22 0.61 7.51
CA GLY A 357 17.56 1.15 7.73
C GLY A 357 17.54 2.52 8.44
N ALA A 358 18.62 2.86 9.07
CA ALA A 358 18.78 3.99 9.97
C ALA A 358 18.59 5.38 9.35
N SER A 359 18.56 5.47 8.04
CA SER A 359 18.70 6.73 7.31
C SER A 359 17.43 7.21 6.59
N MET A 360 16.31 6.51 6.74
CA MET A 360 15.08 6.79 5.99
C MET A 360 13.89 7.10 6.92
N PRO A 361 13.71 8.35 7.34
CA PRO A 361 12.61 8.74 8.24
C PRO A 361 11.30 8.98 7.48
N PHE A 362 10.99 8.19 6.45
CA PHE A 362 9.75 8.31 5.68
C PHE A 362 9.36 7.00 4.99
N ALA A 363 8.12 6.93 4.53
CA ALA A 363 7.62 5.81 3.75
C ALA A 363 8.42 5.65 2.45
N GLN A 364 9.06 4.50 2.28
CA GLN A 364 9.63 4.12 0.99
C GLN A 364 8.50 3.71 0.08
N LEU A 365 8.36 4.39 -1.04
CA LEU A 365 7.23 4.22 -1.94
C LEU A 365 7.66 4.28 -3.42
N ALA A 366 6.92 3.58 -4.26
CA ALA A 366 7.07 3.61 -5.72
C ALA A 366 5.71 3.51 -6.39
N VAL A 367 5.38 4.47 -7.26
CA VAL A 367 4.18 4.43 -8.10
C VAL A 367 4.48 3.59 -9.32
N SER A 368 3.56 2.70 -9.71
CA SER A 368 3.71 1.90 -10.93
C SER A 368 3.73 2.79 -12.18
N PRO A 369 4.47 2.43 -13.24
CA PRO A 369 4.52 3.21 -14.49
C PRO A 369 3.15 3.50 -15.10
N ASP A 370 2.19 2.58 -15.00
CA ASP A 370 0.80 2.75 -15.43
C ASP A 370 -0.04 3.65 -14.50
N GLY A 371 0.52 4.08 -13.36
CA GLY A 371 -0.13 4.94 -12.36
C GLY A 371 -1.30 4.30 -11.63
N ARG A 372 -1.42 2.98 -11.64
CA ARG A 372 -2.56 2.28 -11.02
C ARG A 372 -2.27 1.72 -9.63
N ARG A 373 -1.00 1.61 -9.26
CA ARG A 373 -0.59 0.98 -8.00
C ARG A 373 0.50 1.78 -7.32
N VAL A 374 0.52 1.71 -6.00
CA VAL A 374 1.63 2.22 -5.17
C VAL A 374 2.18 1.05 -4.37
N ALA A 375 3.46 0.75 -4.58
CA ALA A 375 4.22 -0.14 -3.73
C ALA A 375 4.85 0.67 -2.60
N PHE A 376 4.84 0.16 -1.38
CA PHE A 376 5.48 0.79 -0.23
C PHE A 376 5.91 -0.24 0.80
N VAL A 377 6.78 0.18 1.72
CA VAL A 377 7.27 -0.68 2.79
C VAL A 377 6.57 -0.33 4.10
N ALA A 378 6.00 -1.33 4.76
CA ALA A 378 5.37 -1.18 6.08
C ALA A 378 5.68 -2.39 6.97
N SER A 379 5.73 -2.15 8.30
CA SER A 379 5.97 -3.18 9.31
C SER A 379 4.73 -3.40 10.16
N PRO A 380 4.25 -4.63 10.32
CA PRO A 380 3.28 -4.95 11.35
C PRO A 380 3.91 -4.79 12.75
N PRO A 381 3.12 -4.63 13.83
CA PRO A 381 3.63 -4.52 15.18
C PRO A 381 4.52 -5.72 15.55
N GLY A 382 5.76 -5.47 15.95
CA GLY A 382 6.73 -6.51 16.27
C GLY A 382 7.20 -7.37 15.09
N GLY A 383 6.74 -7.08 13.86
CA GLY A 383 7.12 -7.79 12.65
C GLY A 383 8.21 -7.07 11.85
N ARG A 384 8.75 -7.78 10.86
CA ARG A 384 9.77 -7.25 9.94
C ARG A 384 9.13 -6.35 8.88
N PRO A 385 9.86 -5.34 8.35
CA PRO A 385 9.43 -4.58 7.20
C PRO A 385 9.13 -5.50 6.01
N ALA A 386 8.02 -5.31 5.35
CA ALA A 386 7.64 -6.06 4.16
C ALA A 386 7.06 -5.14 3.08
N LEU A 387 7.03 -5.63 1.85
CA LEU A 387 6.45 -4.93 0.72
C LEU A 387 4.92 -5.03 0.77
N TRP A 388 4.28 -3.89 0.61
CA TRP A 388 2.84 -3.75 0.48
C TRP A 388 2.51 -3.10 -0.85
N ILE A 389 1.44 -3.52 -1.48
CA ILE A 389 0.95 -2.92 -2.72
C ILE A 389 -0.50 -2.48 -2.51
N ARG A 390 -0.79 -1.25 -2.88
CA ARG A 390 -2.15 -0.73 -2.96
C ARG A 390 -2.48 -0.37 -4.40
N ALA A 391 -3.49 -1.01 -4.96
CA ALA A 391 -4.12 -0.52 -6.17
C ALA A 391 -4.91 0.76 -5.84
N LEU A 392 -4.82 1.80 -6.69
CA LEU A 392 -5.44 3.10 -6.39
C LEU A 392 -6.98 3.05 -6.45
N ASP A 393 -7.51 2.00 -7.04
CA ASP A 393 -8.94 1.65 -7.08
C ASP A 393 -9.35 0.68 -5.95
N ALA A 394 -8.42 0.25 -5.08
CA ALA A 394 -8.71 -0.62 -3.94
C ALA A 394 -8.73 0.16 -2.63
N MET A 395 -9.55 -0.26 -1.67
CA MET A 395 -9.62 0.39 -0.34
C MET A 395 -8.45 0.01 0.56
N GLN A 396 -7.98 -1.24 0.50
CA GLN A 396 -6.96 -1.76 1.39
C GLN A 396 -5.68 -2.16 0.63
N PRO A 397 -4.50 -1.90 1.21
CA PRO A 397 -3.25 -2.42 0.69
C PRO A 397 -3.10 -3.90 1.03
N GLN A 398 -2.36 -4.63 0.19
CA GLN A 398 -2.04 -6.04 0.40
C GLN A 398 -0.56 -6.21 0.72
N MET A 399 -0.25 -6.98 1.77
CA MET A 399 1.10 -7.40 2.07
C MET A 399 1.52 -8.50 1.09
N ILE A 400 2.73 -8.40 0.55
CA ILE A 400 3.28 -9.42 -0.35
C ILE A 400 4.16 -10.36 0.46
N GLY A 401 3.75 -11.62 0.56
CA GLY A 401 4.49 -12.64 1.31
C GLY A 401 5.89 -12.90 0.75
N GLY A 402 6.84 -13.28 1.63
CA GLY A 402 8.22 -13.57 1.27
C GLY A 402 9.08 -12.34 0.98
N THR A 403 8.57 -11.13 1.30
CA THR A 403 9.28 -9.87 1.06
C THR A 403 9.79 -9.22 2.35
N GLU A 404 10.01 -10.03 3.40
CA GLU A 404 10.54 -9.56 4.67
C GLU A 404 11.89 -8.88 4.46
N ASP A 405 12.12 -7.79 5.19
CA ASP A 405 13.26 -6.88 5.08
C ASP A 405 13.35 -6.10 3.76
N ALA A 406 12.24 -6.02 3.02
CA ALA A 406 12.20 -5.28 1.76
C ALA A 406 12.53 -3.79 1.96
N ALA A 407 13.35 -3.27 1.03
CA ALA A 407 13.75 -1.87 0.97
C ALA A 407 13.82 -1.40 -0.49
N TYR A 408 13.61 -0.09 -0.68
CA TYR A 408 13.79 0.64 -1.95
C TYR A 408 13.06 -0.01 -3.13
N PRO A 409 11.72 -0.16 -3.06
CA PRO A 409 10.95 -0.74 -4.16
C PRO A 409 11.04 0.10 -5.43
N PHE A 410 11.11 -0.57 -6.59
CA PHE A 410 11.02 0.03 -7.91
C PHE A 410 10.30 -0.91 -8.88
N TRP A 411 9.59 -0.35 -9.85
CA TRP A 411 8.74 -1.14 -10.75
C TRP A 411 9.45 -1.55 -12.02
N SER A 412 9.03 -2.69 -12.59
CA SER A 412 9.26 -3.01 -14.00
C SER A 412 8.46 -2.07 -14.91
N PRO A 413 8.92 -1.81 -16.14
CA PRO A 413 8.24 -0.89 -17.06
C PRO A 413 6.80 -1.29 -17.43
N ASP A 414 6.51 -2.59 -17.39
CA ASP A 414 5.17 -3.16 -17.66
C ASP A 414 4.24 -3.15 -16.43
N SER A 415 4.69 -2.60 -15.30
CA SER A 415 3.94 -2.54 -14.04
C SER A 415 3.57 -3.93 -13.45
N ARG A 416 4.26 -4.98 -13.88
CA ARG A 416 3.99 -6.37 -13.46
C ARG A 416 4.86 -6.81 -12.27
N PHE A 417 6.11 -6.37 -12.24
CA PHE A 417 7.06 -6.78 -11.21
C PHE A 417 7.49 -5.59 -10.36
N VAL A 418 7.83 -5.88 -9.11
CA VAL A 418 8.52 -4.95 -8.21
C VAL A 418 9.91 -5.50 -7.91
N GLY A 419 10.94 -4.73 -8.25
CA GLY A 419 12.30 -4.95 -7.79
C GLY A 419 12.48 -4.36 -6.39
N PHE A 420 13.22 -5.02 -5.51
CA PHE A 420 13.49 -4.57 -4.14
C PHE A 420 14.75 -5.22 -3.59
N PHE A 421 15.30 -4.61 -2.56
CA PHE A 421 16.46 -5.14 -1.84
C PHE A 421 15.99 -5.78 -0.53
N ALA A 422 16.49 -6.96 -0.22
CA ALA A 422 16.22 -7.66 1.03
C ALA A 422 17.31 -8.72 1.29
N GLN A 423 17.77 -8.82 2.54
CA GLN A 423 18.69 -9.88 2.97
C GLN A 423 19.95 -9.97 2.10
N ASN A 424 20.60 -8.83 1.87
CA ASN A 424 21.80 -8.69 1.04
C ASN A 424 21.63 -9.20 -0.42
N LYS A 425 20.41 -9.10 -0.96
CA LYS A 425 20.07 -9.52 -2.33
C LYS A 425 19.18 -8.48 -3.02
N LEU A 426 19.41 -8.33 -4.33
CA LEU A 426 18.43 -7.72 -5.20
C LEU A 426 17.45 -8.80 -5.65
N LYS A 427 16.17 -8.56 -5.41
CA LYS A 427 15.09 -9.50 -5.71
C LYS A 427 14.02 -8.81 -6.59
N LYS A 428 13.23 -9.61 -7.28
CA LYS A 428 11.97 -9.16 -7.91
C LYS A 428 10.81 -10.05 -7.50
N ILE A 429 9.59 -9.51 -7.53
CA ILE A 429 8.37 -10.25 -7.26
C ILE A 429 7.27 -9.83 -8.25
N ASP A 430 6.49 -10.78 -8.72
CA ASP A 430 5.27 -10.52 -9.49
C ASP A 430 4.19 -10.00 -8.52
N VAL A 431 3.53 -8.90 -8.89
CA VAL A 431 2.48 -8.29 -8.05
C VAL A 431 1.24 -9.17 -7.87
N ALA A 432 1.09 -10.22 -8.70
CA ALA A 432 0.06 -11.23 -8.54
C ALA A 432 0.32 -12.22 -7.39
N GLY A 433 1.45 -12.11 -6.68
CA GLY A 433 1.71 -12.86 -5.46
C GLY A 433 2.42 -14.19 -5.66
N ASN A 434 3.59 -14.18 -6.29
CA ASN A 434 4.48 -15.34 -6.42
C ASN A 434 5.64 -15.29 -5.39
N VAL A 435 6.47 -16.33 -5.37
CA VAL A 435 7.69 -16.35 -4.56
C VAL A 435 8.71 -15.34 -5.13
N PRO A 436 9.37 -14.51 -4.29
CA PRO A 436 10.39 -13.60 -4.76
C PRO A 436 11.55 -14.32 -5.44
N GLN A 437 11.96 -13.81 -6.58
CA GLN A 437 13.08 -14.31 -7.35
C GLN A 437 14.34 -13.49 -7.04
N VAL A 438 15.43 -14.16 -6.68
CA VAL A 438 16.75 -13.52 -6.51
C VAL A 438 17.34 -13.20 -7.88
N LEU A 439 17.81 -11.96 -8.06
CA LEU A 439 18.47 -11.51 -9.29
C LEU A 439 20.00 -11.56 -9.13
N CYS A 440 20.52 -11.04 -8.03
CA CYS A 440 21.93 -11.09 -7.69
C CYS A 440 22.17 -10.84 -6.20
N ASP A 441 23.37 -11.16 -5.72
CA ASP A 441 23.85 -10.75 -4.41
C ASP A 441 24.24 -9.27 -4.42
N VAL A 442 23.82 -8.57 -3.38
CA VAL A 442 24.13 -7.14 -3.15
C VAL A 442 24.54 -7.01 -1.70
N ARG A 443 25.84 -6.89 -1.46
CA ARG A 443 26.37 -6.77 -0.10
C ARG A 443 26.38 -5.31 0.33
N GLY A 444 25.71 -5.03 1.44
CA GLY A 444 25.68 -3.73 2.06
C GLY A 444 24.35 -2.99 1.91
N ASP A 445 24.34 -1.72 2.36
CA ASP A 445 23.15 -0.85 2.38
C ASP A 445 22.98 -0.16 1.02
N SER A 446 22.10 -0.71 0.18
CA SER A 446 21.83 -0.28 -1.21
C SER A 446 21.26 1.15 -1.26
N ARG A 447 21.36 1.79 -2.42
CA ARG A 447 20.82 3.15 -2.66
C ARG A 447 19.98 3.21 -3.92
N GLY A 448 18.97 2.30 -3.99
CA GLY A 448 17.95 2.28 -5.01
C GLY A 448 18.33 1.60 -6.32
N GLY A 449 17.32 1.38 -7.14
CA GLY A 449 17.43 0.78 -8.46
C GLY A 449 16.35 1.30 -9.41
N THR A 450 16.55 1.06 -10.71
CA THR A 450 15.61 1.40 -11.77
C THR A 450 15.66 0.34 -12.88
N TRP A 451 14.55 0.12 -13.58
CA TRP A 451 14.38 -0.96 -14.55
C TRP A 451 13.89 -0.38 -15.89
N ASN A 452 14.57 -0.69 -16.99
CA ASN A 452 14.19 -0.25 -18.32
C ASN A 452 13.39 -1.31 -19.11
N ARG A 453 12.90 -0.92 -20.30
CA ARG A 453 12.12 -1.80 -21.19
C ARG A 453 12.93 -2.92 -21.86
N ASP A 454 14.25 -2.86 -21.81
CA ASP A 454 15.15 -3.86 -22.38
C ASP A 454 15.60 -4.86 -21.31
N ASP A 455 14.86 -4.95 -20.19
CA ASP A 455 15.10 -5.82 -19.04
C ASP A 455 16.49 -5.62 -18.40
N VAL A 456 17.02 -4.40 -18.43
CA VAL A 456 18.23 -4.01 -17.70
C VAL A 456 17.83 -3.27 -16.42
N ILE A 457 18.38 -3.70 -15.30
CA ILE A 457 18.26 -3.05 -13.99
C ILE A 457 19.58 -2.33 -13.69
N VAL A 458 19.52 -1.02 -13.45
CA VAL A 458 20.64 -0.22 -12.94
C VAL A 458 20.39 0.05 -11.45
N PHE A 459 21.41 -0.18 -10.62
CA PHE A 459 21.27 -0.03 -9.17
C PHE A 459 22.56 0.41 -8.49
N ALA A 460 22.43 0.94 -7.28
CA ALA A 460 23.54 1.30 -6.40
C ALA A 460 23.68 0.24 -5.29
N PRO A 461 24.73 -0.61 -5.32
CA PRO A 461 24.81 -1.74 -4.40
C PRO A 461 25.16 -1.35 -2.97
N THR A 462 25.91 -0.24 -2.75
CA THR A 462 26.39 0.16 -1.44
C THR A 462 26.35 1.67 -1.23
N THR A 463 26.61 2.11 -0.01
CA THR A 463 26.70 3.53 0.38
C THR A 463 27.92 4.27 -0.20
N ALA A 464 28.91 3.53 -0.70
CA ALA A 464 30.22 4.06 -1.14
C ALA A 464 30.65 3.45 -2.47
N SER A 465 29.73 3.24 -3.39
CA SER A 465 30.00 2.67 -4.71
C SER A 465 29.49 3.52 -5.85
N GLY A 466 29.98 3.22 -7.06
CA GLY A 466 29.38 3.62 -8.32
C GLY A 466 28.07 2.85 -8.60
N LEU A 467 27.62 2.89 -9.86
CA LEU A 467 26.42 2.16 -10.31
C LEU A 467 26.79 0.83 -10.96
N PHE A 468 25.94 -0.14 -10.76
CA PHE A 468 26.01 -1.47 -11.35
C PHE A 468 24.78 -1.74 -12.22
N GLN A 469 24.88 -2.72 -13.08
CA GLN A 469 23.78 -3.24 -13.89
C GLN A 469 23.66 -4.75 -13.78
N VAL A 470 22.44 -5.26 -13.93
CA VAL A 470 22.13 -6.69 -14.00
C VAL A 470 20.92 -6.90 -14.91
N ALA A 471 20.85 -8.03 -15.60
CA ALA A 471 19.65 -8.41 -16.35
C ALA A 471 18.48 -8.71 -15.39
N ALA A 472 17.26 -8.41 -15.80
CA ALA A 472 16.05 -8.73 -15.02
C ALA A 472 15.80 -10.25 -14.88
N ALA A 473 16.44 -11.07 -15.70
CA ALA A 473 16.48 -12.52 -15.55
C ALA A 473 17.38 -12.99 -14.40
N GLY A 474 18.22 -12.09 -13.86
CA GLY A 474 19.26 -12.38 -12.88
C GLY A 474 20.62 -12.67 -13.53
N GLY A 475 21.66 -12.79 -12.69
CA GLY A 475 23.02 -13.07 -13.12
C GLY A 475 24.07 -12.32 -12.30
N MET A 476 25.31 -12.31 -12.77
CA MET A 476 26.39 -11.55 -12.14
C MET A 476 26.23 -10.05 -12.40
N PRO A 477 26.18 -9.21 -11.36
CA PRO A 477 26.14 -7.76 -11.54
C PRO A 477 27.46 -7.25 -12.13
N ALA A 478 27.37 -6.37 -13.12
CA ALA A 478 28.53 -5.75 -13.77
C ALA A 478 28.63 -4.26 -13.38
N PRO A 479 29.84 -3.74 -13.08
CA PRO A 479 30.04 -2.30 -12.88
C PRO A 479 29.65 -1.52 -14.14
N LEU A 480 28.81 -0.48 -13.97
CA LEU A 480 28.39 0.40 -15.07
C LEU A 480 29.16 1.73 -15.04
N LEU A 481 29.10 2.43 -13.90
CA LEU A 481 29.81 3.67 -13.66
C LEU A 481 30.66 3.56 -12.39
N ASN A 482 31.93 3.93 -12.47
CA ASN A 482 32.83 4.02 -11.33
C ASN A 482 32.89 5.43 -10.76
N LEU A 483 33.18 5.56 -9.46
CA LEU A 483 33.40 6.84 -8.80
C LEU A 483 34.63 7.54 -9.39
N ARG A 484 34.58 8.86 -9.46
CA ARG A 484 35.71 9.73 -9.81
C ARG A 484 36.33 10.31 -8.55
N ASP A 485 37.49 10.94 -8.71
CA ASP A 485 38.16 11.61 -7.60
C ASP A 485 37.27 12.67 -6.95
N GLY A 486 37.13 12.60 -5.64
CA GLY A 486 36.28 13.49 -4.85
C GLY A 486 34.80 13.10 -4.80
N GLU A 487 34.39 12.01 -5.46
CA GLU A 487 33.03 11.48 -5.41
C GLU A 487 32.96 10.30 -4.39
N PHE A 488 31.94 10.27 -3.58
CA PHE A 488 31.80 9.29 -2.49
C PHE A 488 30.82 8.16 -2.80
N SER A 489 29.73 8.46 -3.54
CA SER A 489 28.80 7.42 -4.01
C SER A 489 27.85 7.95 -5.08
N TYR A 490 27.36 7.02 -5.90
CA TYR A 490 26.25 7.25 -6.85
C TYR A 490 24.99 6.60 -6.29
N ARG A 491 23.83 7.28 -6.42
CA ARG A 491 22.59 6.91 -5.73
C ARG A 491 21.37 7.18 -6.58
N TRP A 492 20.29 6.46 -6.34
CA TRP A 492 18.94 6.73 -6.81
C TRP A 492 18.85 6.85 -8.33
N PRO A 493 19.30 5.84 -9.08
CA PRO A 493 19.19 5.86 -10.55
C PRO A 493 17.72 5.86 -10.96
N TRP A 494 17.42 6.58 -12.08
CA TRP A 494 16.09 6.69 -12.66
C TRP A 494 16.17 6.80 -14.17
N PHE A 495 15.68 5.78 -14.92
CA PHE A 495 15.70 5.80 -16.38
C PHE A 495 14.86 6.93 -16.96
N LEU A 496 15.35 7.55 -18.03
CA LEU A 496 14.60 8.41 -18.91
C LEU A 496 13.73 7.58 -19.88
N PRO A 497 12.74 8.19 -20.56
CA PRO A 497 11.82 7.47 -21.45
C PRO A 497 12.47 6.71 -22.60
N ASP A 498 13.70 7.06 -23.01
CA ASP A 498 14.44 6.35 -24.04
C ASP A 498 14.93 4.95 -23.58
N GLY A 499 14.94 4.71 -22.27
CA GLY A 499 15.39 3.47 -21.66
C GLY A 499 16.89 3.21 -21.73
N ARG A 500 17.69 4.16 -22.23
CA ARG A 500 19.15 4.07 -22.36
C ARG A 500 19.89 5.04 -21.47
N ARG A 501 19.36 6.24 -21.28
CA ARG A 501 19.88 7.26 -20.38
C ARG A 501 19.14 7.26 -19.06
N PHE A 502 19.83 7.61 -17.98
CA PHE A 502 19.29 7.63 -16.64
C PHE A 502 19.86 8.80 -15.83
N LEU A 503 19.03 9.32 -14.93
CA LEU A 503 19.45 10.26 -13.90
C LEU A 503 20.01 9.49 -12.71
N PHE A 504 20.93 10.10 -11.97
CA PHE A 504 21.41 9.58 -10.69
C PHE A 504 21.95 10.72 -9.83
N TYR A 505 21.99 10.52 -8.54
CA TYR A 505 22.56 11.50 -7.61
C TYR A 505 24.02 11.16 -7.33
N VAL A 506 24.89 12.19 -7.41
CA VAL A 506 26.31 12.11 -7.02
C VAL A 506 26.47 12.71 -5.64
N ARG A 507 26.89 11.88 -4.68
CA ARG A 507 27.33 12.35 -3.37
C ARG A 507 28.83 12.66 -3.45
N ALA A 508 29.16 13.93 -3.24
CA ALA A 508 30.51 14.47 -3.31
C ALA A 508 30.60 15.72 -2.42
N GLY A 509 31.74 16.35 -2.36
CA GLY A 509 31.88 17.70 -1.82
C GLY A 509 30.93 18.69 -2.50
N THR A 510 30.69 19.86 -1.88
CA THR A 510 29.65 20.82 -2.28
C THR A 510 29.73 21.25 -3.77
N ALA A 511 30.91 21.30 -4.33
CA ALA A 511 31.11 21.71 -5.75
C ALA A 511 30.68 20.65 -6.77
N GLN A 512 30.72 19.37 -6.42
CA GLN A 512 30.49 18.26 -7.34
C GLN A 512 29.16 17.54 -7.09
N ARG A 513 28.55 17.69 -5.90
CA ARG A 513 27.27 17.04 -5.59
C ARG A 513 26.13 17.50 -6.49
N GLY A 514 25.15 16.65 -6.75
CA GLY A 514 23.96 17.01 -7.53
C GLY A 514 23.40 15.85 -8.34
N VAL A 515 22.46 16.17 -9.23
CA VAL A 515 21.83 15.22 -10.15
C VAL A 515 22.60 15.18 -11.46
N TYR A 516 22.98 14.00 -11.90
CA TYR A 516 23.75 13.74 -13.11
C TYR A 516 22.96 12.87 -14.08
N LEU A 517 23.30 12.99 -15.33
CA LEU A 517 22.88 12.13 -16.44
C LEU A 517 23.99 11.11 -16.73
N GLY A 518 23.63 9.83 -16.85
CA GLY A 518 24.46 8.73 -17.31
C GLY A 518 23.81 7.99 -18.47
N SER A 519 24.55 7.09 -19.11
CA SER A 519 24.11 6.27 -20.23
C SER A 519 24.54 4.82 -20.07
N LEU A 520 23.77 3.89 -20.63
CA LEU A 520 24.18 2.48 -20.80
C LEU A 520 25.23 2.31 -21.91
N ASP A 521 25.30 3.27 -22.87
CA ASP A 521 26.11 3.17 -24.08
C ASP A 521 27.52 3.70 -23.88
N ASP A 522 27.67 4.68 -23.00
CA ASP A 522 28.96 5.29 -22.73
C ASP A 522 29.13 5.57 -21.22
N LYS A 523 30.37 5.82 -20.81
CA LYS A 523 30.69 6.11 -19.39
C LYS A 523 30.75 7.62 -19.09
N THR A 524 30.26 8.45 -19.99
CA THR A 524 30.23 9.90 -19.77
C THR A 524 29.10 10.27 -18.82
N THR A 525 29.36 11.22 -17.95
CA THR A 525 28.34 11.73 -17.05
C THR A 525 28.32 13.26 -17.10
N THR A 526 27.12 13.83 -17.10
CA THR A 526 26.92 15.28 -17.19
C THR A 526 26.04 15.74 -16.02
N ARG A 527 26.48 16.79 -15.30
CA ARG A 527 25.65 17.37 -14.24
C ARG A 527 24.47 18.11 -14.86
N VAL A 528 23.26 17.78 -14.43
CA VAL A 528 22.01 18.34 -14.97
C VAL A 528 21.40 19.37 -14.02
N LEU A 529 21.51 19.12 -12.71
CA LEU A 529 20.85 19.96 -11.71
C LEU A 529 21.66 20.00 -10.42
N ASP A 530 21.86 21.22 -9.89
CA ASP A 530 22.34 21.43 -8.53
C ASP A 530 21.16 21.27 -7.56
N ALA A 531 21.07 20.11 -6.94
CA ALA A 531 19.98 19.78 -6.03
C ALA A 531 20.52 19.03 -4.80
N PRO A 532 19.91 19.22 -3.62
CA PRO A 532 20.31 18.51 -2.41
C PRO A 532 19.79 17.06 -2.38
N PHE A 533 18.82 16.72 -3.23
CA PHE A 533 18.19 15.42 -3.30
C PHE A 533 18.16 14.85 -4.73
N SER A 534 17.88 13.56 -4.87
CA SER A 534 17.63 12.89 -6.14
C SER A 534 16.52 13.56 -6.94
N ALA A 535 16.58 13.44 -8.26
CA ALA A 535 15.52 13.90 -9.14
C ALA A 535 14.98 12.75 -10.01
N PHE A 536 13.67 12.75 -10.25
CA PHE A 536 12.98 11.80 -11.09
C PHE A 536 12.32 12.52 -12.28
N TYR A 537 12.39 11.91 -13.44
CA TYR A 537 11.74 12.43 -14.63
C TYR A 537 10.26 12.10 -14.63
N SER A 538 9.44 13.07 -15.01
CA SER A 538 8.01 12.91 -15.25
C SER A 538 7.60 13.50 -16.59
N PRO A 539 6.87 12.75 -17.44
CA PRO A 539 6.25 13.33 -18.62
C PRO A 539 5.31 14.50 -18.28
N PRO A 540 5.10 15.48 -19.18
CA PRO A 540 5.63 15.54 -20.53
C PRO A 540 7.07 16.10 -20.65
N GLY A 541 7.71 16.48 -19.54
CA GLY A 541 9.07 17.06 -19.60
C GLY A 541 9.41 17.82 -18.32
N TYR A 542 9.43 17.14 -17.19
CA TYR A 542 9.80 17.74 -15.90
C TYR A 542 10.79 16.85 -15.14
N LEU A 543 11.75 17.47 -14.46
CA LEU A 543 12.50 16.86 -13.38
C LEU A 543 11.88 17.29 -12.05
N LEU A 544 11.49 16.31 -11.26
CA LEU A 544 10.95 16.53 -9.91
C LEU A 544 12.05 16.32 -8.90
N THR A 545 12.24 17.26 -7.98
CA THR A 545 13.17 17.12 -6.84
C THR A 545 12.70 17.96 -5.66
N VAL A 546 13.17 17.61 -4.47
CA VAL A 546 12.84 18.34 -3.23
C VAL A 546 13.92 19.36 -2.90
N ARG A 547 13.51 20.55 -2.47
CA ARG A 547 14.32 21.59 -1.90
C ARG A 547 13.52 22.25 -0.77
N ASP A 548 14.14 22.47 0.39
CA ASP A 548 13.52 23.14 1.55
C ASP A 548 12.13 22.53 1.89
N GLN A 549 12.08 21.20 1.96
CA GLN A 549 10.86 20.38 2.19
C GLN A 549 9.72 20.62 1.20
N ALA A 550 9.95 21.29 0.08
CA ALA A 550 8.96 21.44 -0.99
C ALA A 550 9.39 20.69 -2.25
N LEU A 551 8.43 20.09 -2.93
CA LEU A 551 8.64 19.42 -4.21
C LEU A 551 8.53 20.42 -5.35
N PHE A 552 9.55 20.49 -6.17
CA PHE A 552 9.61 21.36 -7.34
C PHE A 552 9.64 20.56 -8.63
N ALA A 553 8.95 21.07 -9.65
CA ALA A 553 9.02 20.61 -11.03
C ALA A 553 9.89 21.57 -11.84
N TYR A 554 10.99 21.08 -12.37
CA TYR A 554 11.89 21.83 -13.26
C TYR A 554 11.57 21.45 -14.72
N PRO A 555 11.16 22.39 -15.59
CA PRO A 555 10.98 22.10 -17.01
C PRO A 555 12.28 21.54 -17.61
N PHE A 556 12.20 20.38 -18.24
CA PHE A 556 13.35 19.63 -18.75
C PHE A 556 13.13 19.23 -20.21
N ASP A 557 14.06 19.61 -21.06
CA ASP A 557 14.10 19.20 -22.44
C ASP A 557 14.82 17.85 -22.55
N ALA A 558 14.07 16.77 -22.79
CA ALA A 558 14.60 15.42 -22.91
C ALA A 558 15.40 15.19 -24.22
N THR A 559 15.32 16.10 -25.19
CA THR A 559 16.14 16.07 -26.43
C THR A 559 17.49 16.71 -26.16
N LEU A 560 17.49 17.91 -25.57
CA LEU A 560 18.70 18.66 -25.24
C LEU A 560 19.35 18.21 -23.92
N MET A 561 18.68 17.35 -23.16
CA MET A 561 19.11 16.83 -21.85
C MET A 561 19.48 17.92 -20.84
N ARG A 562 18.70 18.98 -20.78
CA ARG A 562 18.94 20.13 -19.88
C ARG A 562 17.66 20.73 -19.33
N VAL A 563 17.77 21.35 -18.16
CA VAL A 563 16.72 22.20 -17.60
C VAL A 563 16.55 23.46 -18.45
N VAL A 564 15.30 23.79 -18.82
CA VAL A 564 14.99 24.87 -19.78
C VAL A 564 14.14 26.00 -19.21
N GLY A 565 13.75 25.95 -17.94
CA GLY A 565 12.87 26.96 -17.34
C GLY A 565 13.05 27.13 -15.85
N LYS A 566 12.22 27.99 -15.24
CA LYS A 566 12.20 28.18 -13.80
C LYS A 566 11.42 27.04 -13.13
N PRO A 567 11.83 26.60 -11.93
CA PRO A 567 11.11 25.59 -11.18
C PRO A 567 9.72 26.09 -10.72
N VAL A 568 8.76 25.20 -10.70
CA VAL A 568 7.43 25.44 -10.15
C VAL A 568 7.24 24.55 -8.93
N ARG A 569 6.79 25.11 -7.80
CA ARG A 569 6.47 24.36 -6.60
C ARG A 569 5.13 23.64 -6.76
N ILE A 570 5.10 22.33 -6.51
CA ILE A 570 3.94 21.46 -6.71
C ILE A 570 3.39 20.83 -5.44
N ALA A 571 4.22 20.66 -4.40
CA ALA A 571 3.80 20.18 -3.09
C ALA A 571 4.69 20.76 -1.98
N GLU A 572 4.13 20.82 -0.78
CA GLU A 572 4.82 21.24 0.45
C GLU A 572 4.94 20.06 1.42
N HIS A 573 5.82 20.18 2.39
CA HIS A 573 6.04 19.16 3.42
C HIS A 573 6.40 17.79 2.82
N VAL A 574 7.31 17.73 1.87
CA VAL A 574 7.82 16.49 1.30
C VAL A 574 9.09 16.08 2.03
N GLY A 575 9.07 14.89 2.63
CA GLY A 575 10.20 14.37 3.41
C GLY A 575 11.44 14.11 2.56
N GLY A 576 12.58 14.29 3.16
CA GLY A 576 13.88 13.94 2.62
C GLY A 576 14.77 13.30 3.67
N SER A 577 15.81 12.58 3.24
CA SER A 577 16.75 11.91 4.15
C SER A 577 18.17 12.38 3.98
N SER A 578 19.00 12.14 4.98
CA SER A 578 20.46 12.30 4.91
C SER A 578 21.13 11.45 3.83
N THR A 579 20.41 10.49 3.24
CA THR A 579 20.87 9.69 2.09
C THR A 579 20.57 10.35 0.76
N GLN A 580 20.03 11.55 0.74
CA GLN A 580 19.64 12.37 -0.40
C GLN A 580 18.49 11.73 -1.25
N MET A 581 17.73 10.83 -0.66
CA MET A 581 16.45 10.41 -1.20
C MET A 581 15.36 11.35 -0.72
N ALA A 582 14.43 11.68 -1.60
CA ALA A 582 13.21 12.39 -1.27
C ALA A 582 12.01 11.43 -1.28
N SER A 583 11.06 11.66 -0.39
CA SER A 583 9.88 10.79 -0.20
C SER A 583 8.81 11.08 -1.24
N PHE A 584 9.10 10.84 -2.51
CA PHE A 584 8.10 10.90 -3.58
C PHE A 584 8.41 9.90 -4.68
N SER A 585 7.40 9.60 -5.48
CA SER A 585 7.51 8.81 -6.71
C SER A 585 6.48 9.31 -7.72
N VAL A 586 6.75 9.12 -9.00
CA VAL A 586 5.91 9.61 -10.08
C VAL A 586 5.76 8.54 -11.17
N SER A 587 4.56 8.45 -11.75
CA SER A 587 4.29 7.56 -12.88
C SER A 587 4.48 8.23 -14.22
N ALA A 588 4.47 7.43 -15.30
CA ALA A 588 4.53 7.94 -16.67
C ALA A 588 3.26 8.70 -17.09
N ASN A 589 2.12 8.45 -16.47
CA ASN A 589 0.82 9.06 -16.80
C ASN A 589 0.37 10.17 -15.82
N GLY A 590 1.29 10.74 -15.03
CA GLY A 590 1.02 11.93 -14.21
C GLY A 590 0.41 11.65 -12.84
N VAL A 591 0.59 10.46 -12.27
CA VAL A 591 0.31 10.17 -10.86
C VAL A 591 1.55 10.47 -10.04
N LEU A 592 1.42 11.31 -9.03
CA LEU A 592 2.45 11.66 -8.05
C LEU A 592 2.04 11.12 -6.68
N ALA A 593 2.93 10.43 -6.01
CA ALA A 593 2.77 10.07 -4.61
C ALA A 593 3.93 10.65 -3.79
N TYR A 594 3.65 11.19 -2.60
CA TYR A 594 4.66 11.72 -1.69
C TYR A 594 4.24 11.61 -0.24
N SER A 595 5.21 11.61 0.67
CA SER A 595 4.98 11.62 2.11
C SER A 595 5.77 12.76 2.77
N ALA A 596 5.19 13.34 3.81
CA ALA A 596 5.83 14.42 4.57
C ALA A 596 7.02 13.94 5.44
N GLY A 597 7.28 12.67 5.44
CA GLY A 597 8.25 12.05 6.33
C GLY A 597 7.54 11.37 7.51
N LEU A 598 8.23 10.42 8.09
CA LEU A 598 7.85 9.93 9.40
C LEU A 598 8.33 11.02 10.36
N THR A 599 7.44 11.79 10.91
CA THR A 599 7.75 12.46 12.17
C THR A 599 7.87 11.34 13.21
N THR A 600 9.03 10.71 13.27
CA THR A 600 9.39 9.88 14.40
C THR A 600 9.56 10.80 15.58
N VAL A 601 8.43 11.34 16.03
CA VAL A 601 8.41 12.05 17.28
C VAL A 601 8.60 10.99 18.33
N SER A 602 9.83 10.88 18.77
CA SER A 602 10.21 10.05 19.89
C SER A 602 10.55 10.95 21.08
N ARG A 603 10.59 10.39 22.25
CA ARG A 603 11.04 11.07 23.46
C ARG A 603 12.00 10.18 24.22
N LEU A 604 12.91 10.78 24.97
CA LEU A 604 13.79 10.04 25.84
C LEU A 604 13.08 9.83 27.19
N GLU A 605 12.87 8.55 27.54
CA GLU A 605 12.20 8.14 28.78
C GLU A 605 13.11 7.23 29.60
N TRP A 606 13.02 7.39 30.92
CA TRP A 606 13.67 6.51 31.86
C TRP A 606 12.79 5.31 32.20
N TYR A 607 13.40 4.12 32.19
CA TYR A 607 12.78 2.86 32.61
C TYR A 607 13.61 2.19 33.69
N ASP A 608 12.94 1.46 34.60
CA ASP A 608 13.61 0.52 35.48
C ASP A 608 13.85 -0.85 34.80
N ARG A 609 14.45 -1.78 35.53
CA ARG A 609 14.74 -3.13 35.02
C ARG A 609 13.48 -3.98 34.76
N GLN A 610 12.34 -3.59 35.28
CA GLN A 610 11.04 -4.23 35.09
C GLN A 610 10.22 -3.60 33.96
N GLY A 611 10.75 -2.53 33.36
CA GLY A 611 10.06 -1.82 32.27
C GLY A 611 9.03 -0.79 32.73
N HIS A 612 9.04 -0.43 34.02
CA HIS A 612 8.18 0.67 34.48
C HIS A 612 8.82 2.01 34.08
N ALA A 613 8.01 2.86 33.50
CA ALA A 613 8.43 4.20 33.13
C ALA A 613 8.65 5.07 34.39
N LEU A 614 9.87 5.60 34.54
CA LEU A 614 10.25 6.44 35.67
C LEU A 614 10.10 7.95 35.37
N GLY A 615 9.73 8.28 34.12
CA GLY A 615 9.47 9.63 33.65
C GLY A 615 10.25 10.03 32.42
N THR A 616 9.85 11.16 31.86
CA THR A 616 10.44 11.74 30.64
C THR A 616 11.75 12.43 30.96
N ALA A 617 12.82 12.11 30.23
CA ALA A 617 14.13 12.75 30.31
C ALA A 617 14.22 13.94 29.36
N ALA A 618 13.70 13.81 28.13
CA ALA A 618 13.62 14.89 27.14
C ALA A 618 12.28 14.81 26.39
N ASP A 619 11.75 15.99 26.07
CA ASP A 619 10.48 16.14 25.33
C ASP A 619 10.54 15.54 23.93
N ALA A 620 9.42 15.59 23.24
CA ALA A 620 9.27 15.05 21.91
C ALA A 620 10.24 15.70 20.89
N GLY A 621 11.00 14.87 20.16
CA GLY A 621 12.00 15.30 19.17
C GLY A 621 12.45 14.15 18.27
N ASP A 622 13.34 14.43 17.31
CA ASP A 622 14.04 13.40 16.52
C ASP A 622 15.44 13.17 17.09
N TYR A 623 15.56 12.16 17.94
CA TYR A 623 16.82 11.77 18.59
C TYR A 623 17.50 10.66 17.78
N ALA A 624 18.59 11.00 17.06
CA ALA A 624 19.32 10.01 16.29
C ALA A 624 20.27 9.17 17.15
N ASN A 625 21.07 9.84 17.98
CA ASN A 625 22.04 9.21 18.87
C ASN A 625 22.09 9.95 20.19
N PHE A 626 22.30 9.25 21.27
CA PHE A 626 22.47 9.85 22.58
C PHE A 626 23.36 8.96 23.45
N ARG A 627 24.10 9.61 24.39
CA ARG A 627 25.01 8.96 25.32
C ARG A 627 24.91 9.56 26.68
N LEU A 628 24.79 8.73 27.69
CA LEU A 628 24.91 9.15 29.09
C LEU A 628 26.36 9.54 29.39
N SER A 629 26.54 10.62 30.13
CA SER A 629 27.83 10.95 30.69
C SER A 629 28.28 9.89 31.72
N PRO A 630 29.57 9.66 31.92
CA PRO A 630 30.08 8.66 32.88
C PRO A 630 29.56 8.82 34.31
N ASP A 631 29.17 10.03 34.70
CA ASP A 631 28.59 10.35 36.03
C ASP A 631 27.05 10.19 36.04
N GLY A 632 26.42 9.91 34.86
CA GLY A 632 24.96 9.72 34.70
C GLY A 632 24.12 10.97 34.92
N ARG A 633 24.72 12.17 34.98
CA ARG A 633 23.99 13.42 35.22
C ARG A 633 23.55 14.14 33.96
N ARG A 634 24.21 13.84 32.85
CA ARG A 634 23.98 14.47 31.54
C ARG A 634 23.81 13.43 30.45
N ALA A 635 23.21 13.83 29.36
CA ALA A 635 23.27 13.11 28.07
C ALA A 635 23.78 14.06 26.98
N ALA A 636 24.71 13.60 26.15
CA ALA A 636 24.99 14.19 24.85
C ALA A 636 24.07 13.51 23.82
N MET A 637 23.39 14.31 23.00
CA MET A 637 22.44 13.78 22.03
C MET A 637 22.54 14.53 20.71
N SER A 638 22.36 13.84 19.59
CA SER A 638 22.17 14.48 18.29
C SER A 638 20.70 14.65 18.02
N GLN A 639 20.30 15.87 17.69
CA GLN A 639 18.93 16.23 17.34
C GLN A 639 18.94 16.85 15.95
N SER A 640 18.10 16.31 15.07
CA SER A 640 17.96 16.85 13.71
C SER A 640 17.06 18.09 13.71
N ASP A 641 17.50 19.14 13.03
CA ASP A 641 16.65 20.27 12.69
C ASP A 641 15.71 19.89 11.56
N ALA A 642 14.40 20.07 11.77
CA ALA A 642 13.37 19.69 10.83
C ALA A 642 13.40 20.50 9.52
N GLN A 643 14.01 21.70 9.51
CA GLN A 643 14.07 22.58 8.36
C GLN A 643 15.31 22.32 7.49
N THR A 644 16.46 22.16 8.13
CA THR A 644 17.75 21.98 7.44
C THR A 644 18.08 20.50 7.21
N ASN A 645 17.44 19.60 7.95
CA ASN A 645 17.75 18.17 8.01
C ASN A 645 19.22 17.89 8.37
N THR A 646 19.85 18.83 9.10
CA THR A 646 21.18 18.68 9.68
C THR A 646 21.06 18.38 11.17
N GLY A 647 21.93 17.53 11.67
CA GLY A 647 22.00 17.20 13.09
C GLY A 647 23.00 18.11 13.82
N ASP A 648 22.58 18.62 14.97
CA ASP A 648 23.45 19.26 15.92
C ASP A 648 23.58 18.43 17.18
N LEU A 649 24.67 18.62 17.91
CA LEU A 649 24.82 18.06 19.26
C LEU A 649 24.22 19.00 20.30
N TRP A 650 23.50 18.39 21.23
CA TRP A 650 22.87 19.02 22.37
C TRP A 650 23.31 18.33 23.67
N LEU A 651 23.46 19.08 24.73
CA LEU A 651 23.71 18.56 26.08
C LEU A 651 22.43 18.71 26.92
N LEU A 652 21.93 17.62 27.44
CA LEU A 652 20.80 17.56 28.34
C LEU A 652 21.30 17.33 29.76
N GLU A 653 21.10 18.28 30.65
CA GLU A 653 21.31 18.12 32.10
C GLU A 653 20.01 17.66 32.74
N PHE A 654 19.98 16.48 33.33
CA PHE A 654 18.74 15.84 33.83
C PHE A 654 18.10 16.60 34.99
N SER A 655 18.88 17.36 35.75
CA SER A 655 18.39 18.24 36.82
C SER A 655 17.57 19.40 36.32
N ARG A 656 17.90 19.93 35.14
CA ARG A 656 17.23 21.10 34.51
C ARG A 656 16.20 20.72 33.45
N ARG A 657 16.33 19.54 32.83
CA ARG A 657 15.49 19.05 31.73
C ARG A 657 15.42 19.96 30.49
N VAL A 658 16.37 20.88 30.35
CA VAL A 658 16.45 21.77 29.20
C VAL A 658 17.72 21.44 28.42
N PRO A 659 17.60 20.99 27.15
CA PRO A 659 18.78 20.74 26.34
C PRO A 659 19.43 22.07 25.93
N THR A 660 20.74 22.10 25.94
CA THR A 660 21.57 23.24 25.50
C THR A 660 22.29 22.83 24.22
N ARG A 661 22.23 23.64 23.17
CA ARG A 661 22.94 23.38 21.92
C ARG A 661 24.45 23.42 22.19
N PHE A 662 25.16 22.40 21.71
CA PHE A 662 26.56 22.18 21.95
C PHE A 662 27.43 22.46 20.72
N THR A 663 26.97 22.12 19.51
CA THR A 663 27.63 22.46 18.24
C THR A 663 26.81 23.46 17.45
N PHE A 664 27.50 24.32 16.66
CA PHE A 664 26.88 25.48 15.99
C PHE A 664 27.25 25.59 14.49
N ASP A 665 28.12 24.69 14.00
CA ASP A 665 28.49 24.64 12.59
C ASP A 665 27.29 24.20 11.77
N PRO A 666 27.07 24.69 10.50
CA PRO A 666 26.00 24.22 9.62
C PRO A 666 26.12 22.76 9.18
N ALA A 667 27.21 22.10 9.52
CA ALA A 667 27.46 20.70 9.22
C ALA A 667 26.56 19.76 10.03
N ASN A 668 26.51 18.51 9.61
CA ASN A 668 25.78 17.47 10.31
C ASN A 668 26.67 16.82 11.38
N ASP A 669 26.44 17.16 12.64
CA ASP A 669 27.16 16.64 13.81
C ASP A 669 26.35 15.51 14.49
N THR A 670 26.91 14.30 14.57
CA THR A 670 26.20 13.11 15.04
C THR A 670 27.10 12.18 15.86
N ALA A 671 26.50 11.16 16.48
CA ALA A 671 27.18 10.09 17.21
C ALA A 671 28.15 10.57 18.30
N PRO A 672 27.66 11.28 19.32
CA PRO A 672 28.49 11.72 20.41
C PRO A 672 28.97 10.55 21.27
N VAL A 673 30.26 10.61 21.71
CA VAL A 673 30.87 9.64 22.64
C VAL A 673 31.63 10.44 23.69
N TRP A 674 31.37 10.15 24.96
CA TRP A 674 32.06 10.79 26.10
C TRP A 674 33.44 10.19 26.36
N SER A 675 34.41 11.03 26.73
CA SER A 675 35.63 10.53 27.33
C SER A 675 35.35 9.86 28.68
N PRO A 676 36.16 8.89 29.10
CA PRO A 676 35.93 8.14 30.35
C PRO A 676 35.86 9.03 31.62
N ASP A 677 36.55 10.18 31.62
CA ASP A 677 36.50 11.17 32.67
C ASP A 677 35.37 12.20 32.54
N GLY A 678 34.55 12.13 31.42
CA GLY A 678 33.44 13.03 31.16
C GLY A 678 33.82 14.46 30.80
N SER A 679 35.11 14.74 30.53
CA SER A 679 35.63 16.09 30.25
C SER A 679 35.51 16.50 28.79
N ARG A 680 35.39 15.51 27.85
CA ARG A 680 35.39 15.71 26.41
C ARG A 680 34.30 14.89 25.73
N ILE A 681 33.91 15.31 24.55
CA ILE A 681 32.99 14.58 23.66
C ILE A 681 33.65 14.48 22.29
N VAL A 682 33.77 13.25 21.78
CA VAL A 682 34.11 12.96 20.38
C VAL A 682 32.82 12.75 19.60
N PHE A 683 32.77 13.21 18.35
CA PHE A 683 31.63 13.11 17.49
C PHE A 683 32.03 13.08 16.02
N ARG A 684 31.12 12.67 15.18
CA ARG A 684 31.26 12.70 13.72
C ARG A 684 30.71 14.00 13.18
N SER A 685 31.42 14.61 12.20
CA SER A 685 31.00 15.82 11.50
C SER A 685 31.38 15.76 10.02
N ASP A 686 30.54 16.31 9.14
CA ASP A 686 30.81 16.42 7.70
C ASP A 686 31.33 17.82 7.27
N ARG A 687 31.69 18.69 8.21
CA ARG A 687 32.15 20.08 7.99
C ARG A 687 33.39 20.21 7.11
N ALA A 688 34.22 19.19 7.04
CA ALA A 688 35.45 19.19 6.24
C ALA A 688 35.28 18.58 4.84
N GLY A 689 34.04 18.46 4.36
CA GLY A 689 33.71 17.89 3.04
C GLY A 689 33.65 16.36 3.01
N GLY A 690 34.01 15.71 4.11
CA GLY A 690 33.86 14.26 4.35
C GLY A 690 33.39 14.05 5.79
N ASN A 691 33.20 12.80 6.22
CA ASN A 691 32.80 12.50 7.60
C ASN A 691 34.04 12.20 8.42
N PHE A 692 34.38 13.09 9.36
CA PHE A 692 35.56 12.98 10.19
C PHE A 692 35.21 13.00 11.67
N LEU A 693 36.17 12.56 12.54
CA LEU A 693 36.04 12.68 13.96
C LEU A 693 36.50 14.07 14.43
N PHE A 694 35.67 14.69 15.25
CA PHE A 694 35.92 15.91 15.94
C PHE A 694 35.80 15.68 17.44
N GLU A 695 36.53 16.47 18.23
CA GLU A 695 36.38 16.51 19.68
C GLU A 695 36.14 17.94 20.16
N LYS A 696 35.41 18.05 21.28
CA LYS A 696 35.14 19.32 21.98
C LYS A 696 35.11 19.09 23.49
N PRO A 697 35.66 20.04 24.31
CA PRO A 697 35.45 19.98 25.76
C PRO A 697 33.97 20.02 26.12
N ALA A 698 33.56 19.19 27.07
CA ALA A 698 32.17 19.08 27.50
C ALA A 698 31.61 20.34 28.19
N THR A 699 32.48 21.28 28.54
CA THR A 699 32.13 22.64 29.04
C THR A 699 31.62 23.55 27.94
N GLY A 700 31.86 23.25 26.65
CA GLY A 700 31.38 24.00 25.50
C GLY A 700 32.17 25.29 25.15
N GLY A 701 33.15 25.66 25.94
CA GLY A 701 33.82 26.93 25.81
C GLY A 701 34.91 27.04 24.75
N GLU A 702 35.31 25.93 24.10
CA GLU A 702 36.38 25.89 23.11
C GLU A 702 35.84 25.44 21.74
N ALA A 703 36.61 25.76 20.68
CA ALA A 703 36.30 25.36 19.32
C ALA A 703 36.51 23.83 19.15
N GLU A 704 35.77 23.26 18.23
CA GLU A 704 35.87 21.86 17.83
C GLU A 704 37.23 21.61 17.14
N ARG A 705 37.86 20.49 17.45
CA ARG A 705 39.12 20.06 16.87
C ARG A 705 38.96 18.75 16.13
N GLN A 706 39.39 18.67 14.87
CA GLN A 706 39.49 17.41 14.15
C GLN A 706 40.58 16.52 14.72
N ILE A 707 40.29 15.26 15.02
CA ILE A 707 41.24 14.31 15.64
C ILE A 707 41.67 13.18 14.71
N GLY A 708 41.09 13.01 13.55
CA GLY A 708 41.47 12.01 12.56
C GLY A 708 41.30 12.53 11.13
N ALA A 709 42.18 12.04 10.23
CA ALA A 709 42.18 12.39 8.81
C ALA A 709 41.77 11.18 7.93
N PHE A 710 40.76 10.42 8.35
CA PHE A 710 40.20 9.28 7.65
C PHE A 710 38.68 9.48 7.50
N ASP A 711 38.12 9.09 6.38
CA ASP A 711 36.72 9.37 6.05
C ASP A 711 35.76 8.34 6.66
N ALA A 712 34.54 8.82 6.93
CA ALA A 712 33.33 8.08 7.30
C ALA A 712 33.33 7.26 8.61
N PRO A 713 34.12 7.60 9.65
CA PRO A 713 34.04 6.90 10.93
C PRO A 713 32.69 7.18 11.64
N PHE A 714 32.14 6.16 12.30
CA PHE A 714 31.00 6.29 13.19
C PHE A 714 31.42 5.89 14.60
N PRO A 715 31.78 6.84 15.47
CA PRO A 715 32.34 6.55 16.79
C PRO A 715 31.26 5.85 17.63
N THR A 716 31.66 4.82 18.33
CA THR A 716 30.80 4.00 19.16
C THR A 716 31.17 4.00 20.62
N ASP A 717 32.45 4.03 20.93
CA ASP A 717 32.92 4.03 22.31
C ASP A 717 34.34 4.64 22.47
N TRP A 718 34.75 4.89 23.71
CA TRP A 718 36.06 5.34 24.09
C TRP A 718 36.64 4.40 25.14
N SER A 719 37.87 3.92 24.93
CA SER A 719 38.48 2.97 25.85
C SER A 719 38.56 3.52 27.27
N PRO A 720 38.42 2.68 28.32
CA PRO A 720 38.43 3.15 29.72
C PRO A 720 39.73 3.84 30.15
N ASP A 721 40.85 3.52 29.51
CA ASP A 721 42.16 4.12 29.73
C ASP A 721 42.35 5.43 28.97
N GLY A 722 41.38 5.84 28.15
CA GLY A 722 41.42 7.08 27.36
C GLY A 722 42.26 7.06 26.10
N THR A 723 42.81 5.89 25.70
CA THR A 723 43.79 5.81 24.61
C THR A 723 43.23 5.55 23.23
N PHE A 724 42.06 4.89 23.11
CA PHE A 724 41.46 4.51 21.83
C PHE A 724 40.02 4.99 21.69
N ILE A 725 39.68 5.41 20.46
CA ILE A 725 38.28 5.54 19.99
C ILE A 725 37.93 4.28 19.20
N LEU A 726 36.85 3.65 19.59
CA LEU A 726 36.22 2.56 18.87
C LEU A 726 35.16 3.14 17.89
N TYR A 727 35.19 2.69 16.67
CA TYR A 727 34.24 3.14 15.63
C TYR A 727 33.98 2.06 14.62
N HIS A 728 32.84 2.11 13.95
CA HIS A 728 32.64 1.29 12.77
C HIS A 728 32.75 2.14 11.50
N PHE A 729 33.11 1.47 10.40
CA PHE A 729 33.46 2.11 9.14
C PHE A 729 33.02 1.20 7.97
N PRO A 730 32.47 1.77 6.87
CA PRO A 730 32.12 0.98 5.71
C PRO A 730 33.36 0.41 5.01
N ALA A 731 33.43 -0.90 4.90
CA ALA A 731 34.48 -1.64 4.19
C ALA A 731 34.28 -1.57 2.66
N ALA A 732 35.33 -1.88 1.90
CA ALA A 732 35.30 -1.84 0.43
C ALA A 732 34.29 -2.84 -0.20
N ASN A 733 33.96 -3.91 0.51
CA ASN A 733 32.96 -4.91 0.11
C ASN A 733 31.53 -4.50 0.46
N GLY A 734 31.31 -3.32 1.07
CA GLY A 734 30.02 -2.79 1.46
C GLY A 734 29.47 -3.24 2.81
N SER A 735 30.23 -4.10 3.55
CA SER A 735 30.00 -4.40 4.96
C SER A 735 30.50 -3.22 5.85
N TYR A 736 30.42 -3.40 7.15
CA TYR A 736 31.02 -2.49 8.13
C TYR A 736 32.01 -3.26 8.97
N ASP A 737 33.17 -2.63 9.26
CA ASP A 737 34.20 -3.16 10.15
C ASP A 737 34.26 -2.36 11.44
N VAL A 738 34.51 -3.01 12.57
CA VAL A 738 34.86 -2.34 13.84
C VAL A 738 36.34 -2.08 13.86
N ASN A 739 36.71 -0.80 14.08
CA ASN A 739 38.08 -0.32 14.02
C ASN A 739 38.44 0.46 15.29
N LEU A 740 39.73 0.55 15.54
CA LEU A 740 40.35 1.32 16.64
C LEU A 740 41.14 2.49 16.06
N PHE A 741 40.99 3.65 16.67
CA PHE A 741 41.85 4.82 16.44
C PHE A 741 42.53 5.22 17.71
N ALA A 742 43.87 5.08 17.75
CA ALA A 742 44.65 5.57 18.87
C ALA A 742 44.75 7.09 18.86
N LEU A 743 44.58 7.74 20.01
CA LEU A 743 44.64 9.21 20.14
C LEU A 743 46.07 9.76 20.14
N ALA A 744 47.08 8.90 19.99
CA ALA A 744 48.46 9.30 19.85
C ALA A 744 48.72 10.03 18.52
N LYS A 745 49.62 11.02 18.53
CA LYS A 745 49.97 11.82 17.37
C LYS A 745 50.49 10.94 16.22
N GLY A 746 49.85 11.03 15.04
CA GLY A 746 50.22 10.29 13.83
C GLY A 746 49.77 8.86 13.80
N ALA A 747 48.92 8.41 14.73
CA ALA A 747 48.33 7.10 14.71
C ALA A 747 47.44 6.88 13.47
N LYS A 748 47.46 5.64 12.97
CA LYS A 748 46.59 5.19 11.91
C LYS A 748 45.51 4.29 12.47
N PRO A 749 44.33 4.27 11.85
CA PRO A 749 43.30 3.29 12.16
C PRO A 749 43.80 1.84 12.10
N VAL A 750 43.33 0.99 13.00
CA VAL A 750 43.67 -0.42 13.10
C VAL A 750 42.36 -1.22 13.13
N PRO A 751 42.16 -2.21 12.22
CA PRO A 751 41.02 -3.06 12.30
C PRO A 751 40.97 -3.86 13.61
N PHE A 752 39.80 -3.95 14.23
CA PHE A 752 39.54 -4.84 15.36
C PHE A 752 38.71 -6.05 14.92
N ALA A 753 37.51 -5.86 14.42
CA ALA A 753 36.73 -6.91 13.79
C ALA A 753 36.52 -6.52 12.33
N SER A 754 37.08 -7.33 11.43
CA SER A 754 37.04 -7.09 9.98
C SER A 754 36.91 -8.45 9.28
N SER A 755 35.75 -8.69 8.71
CA SER A 755 35.40 -9.91 8.03
C SER A 755 34.56 -9.60 6.77
N PRO A 756 34.16 -10.59 5.97
CA PRO A 756 33.20 -10.34 4.90
C PRO A 756 31.80 -9.92 5.38
N PHE A 757 31.54 -9.94 6.67
CA PHE A 757 30.25 -9.63 7.31
C PHE A 757 30.24 -8.20 7.86
N THR A 758 29.09 -7.77 8.35
CA THR A 758 28.94 -6.44 8.98
C THR A 758 29.23 -6.55 10.47
N GLU A 759 30.22 -5.82 10.97
CA GLU A 759 30.54 -5.64 12.38
C GLU A 759 30.31 -4.18 12.79
N VAL A 760 29.47 -3.96 13.81
CA VAL A 760 29.06 -2.61 14.27
C VAL A 760 28.87 -2.55 15.79
N ASP A 761 28.59 -1.35 16.31
CA ASP A 761 28.21 -1.09 17.72
C ASP A 761 29.21 -1.56 18.76
N GLY A 762 30.51 -1.49 18.43
CA GLY A 762 31.56 -1.91 19.36
C GLY A 762 31.52 -1.16 20.69
N ARG A 763 31.76 -1.89 21.82
CA ARG A 763 31.79 -1.40 23.19
C ARG A 763 32.90 -2.02 24.00
N PHE A 764 33.78 -1.23 24.62
CA PHE A 764 34.74 -1.73 25.58
C PHE A 764 34.04 -2.23 26.85
N SER A 765 34.53 -3.33 27.42
CA SER A 765 34.21 -3.67 28.80
C SER A 765 34.84 -2.59 29.75
N PRO A 766 34.24 -2.38 30.90
CA PRO A 766 34.72 -1.35 31.84
C PRO A 766 36.19 -1.53 32.32
N ASP A 767 36.68 -2.74 32.28
CA ASP A 767 38.07 -3.10 32.60
C ASP A 767 39.01 -3.06 31.38
N GLY A 768 38.47 -2.75 30.21
CA GLY A 768 39.21 -2.65 28.94
C GLY A 768 39.71 -3.96 28.36
N ARG A 769 39.31 -5.13 28.90
CA ARG A 769 39.82 -6.44 28.45
C ARG A 769 39.01 -7.06 27.31
N TRP A 770 37.81 -6.61 27.11
CA TRP A 770 36.88 -7.16 26.14
C TRP A 770 36.25 -6.06 25.29
N ILE A 771 35.88 -6.41 24.03
CA ILE A 771 35.00 -5.60 23.19
C ILE A 771 33.80 -6.45 22.81
N ALA A 772 32.62 -5.95 23.17
CA ALA A 772 31.35 -6.46 22.65
C ALA A 772 30.99 -5.72 21.37
N TYR A 773 30.43 -6.42 20.34
CA TYR A 773 29.99 -5.82 19.10
C TYR A 773 28.88 -6.66 18.46
N SER A 774 28.16 -6.11 17.48
CA SER A 774 27.12 -6.79 16.71
C SER A 774 27.69 -7.25 15.37
N SER A 775 27.40 -8.50 14.94
CA SER A 775 27.78 -9.03 13.62
C SER A 775 26.68 -9.87 13.00
N ASP A 776 26.58 -9.83 11.65
CA ASP A 776 25.64 -10.65 10.89
C ASP A 776 26.25 -11.95 10.33
N GLU A 777 27.39 -12.38 10.81
CA GLU A 777 28.12 -13.57 10.35
C GLU A 777 27.31 -14.89 10.49
N SER A 778 26.37 -14.95 11.45
CA SER A 778 25.47 -16.10 11.62
C SER A 778 24.24 -16.06 10.69
N GLY A 779 24.18 -15.09 9.75
CA GLY A 779 23.06 -14.83 8.84
C GLY A 779 22.03 -13.85 9.37
N ARG A 780 22.23 -13.33 10.60
CA ARG A 780 21.48 -12.24 11.23
C ARG A 780 22.35 -11.53 12.25
N MET A 781 21.98 -10.31 12.62
CA MET A 781 22.71 -9.59 13.66
C MET A 781 22.63 -10.33 14.99
N GLU A 782 23.80 -10.65 15.56
CA GLU A 782 23.99 -11.24 16.88
C GLU A 782 25.11 -10.48 17.61
N VAL A 783 25.08 -10.52 18.94
CA VAL A 783 26.13 -9.93 19.80
C VAL A 783 27.26 -10.91 20.03
N TYR A 784 28.47 -10.44 19.78
CA TYR A 784 29.72 -11.15 20.00
C TYR A 784 30.62 -10.41 20.97
N VAL A 785 31.52 -11.14 21.65
CA VAL A 785 32.55 -10.58 22.51
C VAL A 785 33.90 -11.16 22.07
N GLN A 786 34.93 -10.30 22.04
CA GLN A 786 36.33 -10.66 21.79
C GLN A 786 37.26 -10.00 22.78
N PRO A 787 38.41 -10.60 23.08
CA PRO A 787 39.40 -10.00 23.94
C PRO A 787 40.09 -8.77 23.31
N PHE A 788 40.47 -7.83 24.12
CA PHE A 788 41.29 -6.70 23.74
C PHE A 788 42.57 -6.62 24.64
N PRO A 789 43.79 -6.68 24.08
CA PRO A 789 44.10 -6.90 22.65
C PRO A 789 43.61 -8.29 22.13
N GLN A 790 43.38 -8.38 20.84
CA GLN A 790 42.89 -9.61 20.24
C GLN A 790 43.79 -10.83 20.49
N SER A 791 43.18 -11.97 20.86
CA SER A 791 43.87 -13.25 21.04
C SER A 791 43.28 -14.39 20.21
N GLY A 792 42.39 -14.08 19.22
CA GLY A 792 41.77 -15.03 18.33
C GLY A 792 40.50 -15.72 18.86
N SER A 793 40.18 -15.60 20.14
CA SER A 793 38.94 -16.16 20.69
C SER A 793 37.74 -15.22 20.43
N LYS A 794 36.54 -15.78 20.16
CA LYS A 794 35.29 -15.07 19.97
C LYS A 794 34.13 -15.85 20.59
N TRP A 795 33.26 -15.17 21.30
CA TRP A 795 32.07 -15.75 21.91
C TRP A 795 30.80 -15.08 21.38
N GLN A 796 29.85 -15.90 20.97
CA GLN A 796 28.51 -15.41 20.62
C GLN A 796 27.69 -15.34 21.90
N VAL A 797 27.11 -14.17 22.19
CA VAL A 797 26.34 -13.92 23.42
C VAL A 797 24.85 -14.02 23.17
N SER A 798 24.36 -13.55 22.04
CA SER A 798 22.94 -13.65 21.67
C SER A 798 22.73 -14.82 20.68
N THR A 799 21.52 -15.42 20.68
CA THR A 799 21.18 -16.56 19.79
C THR A 799 19.86 -16.39 19.06
N GLY A 800 19.10 -15.36 19.41
CA GLY A 800 17.80 -15.00 18.85
C GLY A 800 17.80 -13.71 18.03
N GLY A 801 18.99 -13.18 17.75
CA GLY A 801 19.22 -11.83 17.28
C GLY A 801 19.56 -10.87 18.41
N GLY A 802 20.45 -9.91 18.13
CA GLY A 802 20.86 -8.91 19.10
C GLY A 802 21.71 -7.80 18.47
N SER A 803 21.55 -6.59 18.98
CA SER A 803 22.29 -5.39 18.56
C SER A 803 22.47 -4.42 19.73
N GLU A 804 23.31 -3.39 19.56
CA GLU A 804 23.55 -2.32 20.53
C GLU A 804 23.98 -2.85 21.91
N PRO A 805 25.11 -3.59 22.03
CA PRO A 805 25.58 -4.08 23.32
C PRO A 805 26.00 -2.94 24.26
N HIS A 806 25.67 -3.06 25.57
CA HIS A 806 26.05 -2.14 26.62
C HIS A 806 26.49 -2.88 27.86
N TRP A 807 27.64 -2.57 28.37
CA TRP A 807 28.15 -3.14 29.60
C TRP A 807 27.65 -2.41 30.87
N ARG A 808 27.30 -3.17 31.90
CA ARG A 808 27.22 -2.58 33.25
C ARG A 808 28.63 -2.21 33.70
N ARG A 809 28.78 -1.08 34.45
CA ARG A 809 30.09 -0.53 34.82
C ARG A 809 30.98 -1.48 35.64
N ASP A 810 30.43 -2.47 36.31
CA ASP A 810 31.19 -3.50 37.02
C ASP A 810 31.60 -4.70 36.14
N GLY A 811 31.26 -4.69 34.89
CA GLY A 811 31.57 -5.75 33.92
C GLY A 811 30.78 -7.06 34.10
N LYS A 812 29.86 -7.13 35.05
CA LYS A 812 29.14 -8.37 35.41
C LYS A 812 27.86 -8.62 34.62
N GLU A 813 27.42 -7.67 33.83
CA GLU A 813 26.28 -7.82 32.92
C GLU A 813 26.55 -7.12 31.59
N LEU A 814 26.05 -7.74 30.53
CA LEU A 814 25.99 -7.17 29.20
C LEU A 814 24.50 -7.09 28.81
N PHE A 815 24.05 -5.92 28.37
CA PHE A 815 22.70 -5.67 27.87
C PHE A 815 22.73 -5.59 26.34
N TYR A 816 21.64 -5.97 25.70
CA TYR A 816 21.48 -5.77 24.25
C TYR A 816 20.01 -5.62 23.86
N LEU A 817 19.74 -5.09 22.69
CA LEU A 817 18.40 -4.96 22.10
C LEU A 817 18.13 -6.14 21.17
N ALA A 818 17.09 -6.92 21.46
CA ALA A 818 16.60 -7.99 20.59
C ALA A 818 15.76 -7.45 19.42
N PRO A 819 15.63 -8.20 18.31
CA PRO A 819 14.84 -7.77 17.14
C PRO A 819 13.37 -7.47 17.41
N ASP A 820 12.79 -8.13 18.42
CA ASP A 820 11.42 -7.90 18.90
C ASP A 820 11.28 -6.69 19.84
N ARG A 821 12.38 -5.88 19.96
CA ARG A 821 12.46 -4.68 20.80
C ARG A 821 12.49 -4.95 22.31
N GLN A 822 12.83 -6.16 22.74
CA GLN A 822 13.10 -6.43 24.15
C GLN A 822 14.53 -6.04 24.52
N ILE A 823 14.71 -5.40 25.67
CA ILE A 823 16.03 -5.27 26.30
C ILE A 823 16.34 -6.61 26.97
N MET A 824 17.49 -7.16 26.61
CA MET A 824 18.00 -8.42 27.13
C MET A 824 19.16 -8.14 28.09
N ALA A 825 19.34 -9.02 29.08
CA ALA A 825 20.50 -9.01 29.99
C ALA A 825 21.19 -10.36 30.02
N VAL A 826 22.50 -10.34 30.03
CA VAL A 826 23.38 -11.52 30.09
C VAL A 826 24.32 -11.34 31.26
N ALA A 827 24.32 -12.24 32.22
CA ALA A 827 25.29 -12.26 33.29
C ALA A 827 26.63 -12.71 32.74
N VAL A 828 27.68 -11.96 33.07
CA VAL A 828 29.06 -12.24 32.65
C VAL A 828 29.86 -12.67 33.88
N ARG A 829 30.60 -13.77 33.71
CA ARG A 829 31.48 -14.36 34.72
C ARG A 829 32.89 -14.51 34.12
N GLY A 830 33.85 -14.66 34.95
CA GLY A 830 35.23 -14.99 34.57
C GLY A 830 36.17 -13.77 34.58
N GLU A 831 37.29 -13.92 35.24
CA GLU A 831 38.33 -12.89 35.29
C GLU A 831 39.41 -13.08 34.22
N SER A 832 39.66 -14.27 33.74
CA SER A 832 40.70 -14.63 32.77
C SER A 832 40.12 -15.12 31.43
N THR A 833 38.96 -15.73 31.43
CA THR A 833 38.23 -16.21 30.25
C THR A 833 36.82 -15.60 30.27
N PHE A 834 36.30 -15.25 29.10
CA PHE A 834 34.93 -14.75 29.01
C PHE A 834 33.95 -15.92 29.14
N GLU A 835 33.05 -15.81 30.11
CA GLU A 835 31.95 -16.75 30.31
C GLU A 835 30.65 -15.97 30.43
N SER A 836 29.60 -16.38 29.76
CA SER A 836 28.29 -15.76 29.84
C SER A 836 27.20 -16.78 30.14
N GLU A 837 26.22 -16.35 30.89
CA GLU A 837 24.98 -17.12 31.09
C GLU A 837 24.05 -16.94 29.89
N ALA A 838 22.97 -17.73 29.82
CA ALA A 838 21.96 -17.57 28.82
C ALA A 838 21.28 -16.17 28.92
N PRO A 839 20.98 -15.50 27.80
CA PRO A 839 20.29 -14.24 27.81
C PRO A 839 18.90 -14.34 28.47
N ARG A 840 18.55 -13.35 29.26
CA ARG A 840 17.23 -13.23 29.89
C ARG A 840 16.54 -11.93 29.45
N PRO A 841 15.24 -11.93 29.09
CA PRO A 841 14.52 -10.71 28.79
C PRO A 841 14.32 -9.88 30.07
N LEU A 842 14.48 -8.57 29.96
CA LEU A 842 14.13 -7.63 31.04
C LEU A 842 12.74 -7.04 30.77
N PHE A 843 12.56 -6.28 29.69
CA PHE A 843 11.29 -5.64 29.37
C PHE A 843 11.15 -5.30 27.90
N GLN A 844 9.92 -5.14 27.43
CA GLN A 844 9.56 -4.74 26.08
C GLN A 844 9.67 -3.21 25.95
N THR A 845 10.31 -2.75 24.88
CA THR A 845 10.40 -1.32 24.55
C THR A 845 9.54 -0.94 23.36
N ARG A 846 9.41 0.38 23.13
CA ARG A 846 8.77 0.95 21.94
C ARG A 846 9.78 1.78 21.13
N VAL A 847 10.99 1.25 20.96
CA VAL A 847 12.04 1.93 20.21
C VAL A 847 11.68 2.04 18.73
N PRO A 848 12.03 3.16 18.06
CA PRO A 848 11.66 3.38 16.67
C PRO A 848 12.43 2.50 15.66
N PHE A 849 13.70 2.21 15.93
CA PHE A 849 14.63 1.66 14.94
C PHE A 849 15.48 0.49 15.47
N PRO A 850 14.91 -0.66 15.81
CA PRO A 850 15.70 -1.79 16.29
C PRO A 850 16.68 -2.26 15.20
N GLY A 851 17.96 -2.50 15.58
CA GLY A 851 19.01 -2.94 14.68
C GLY A 851 19.54 -1.89 13.70
N SER A 852 19.29 -0.62 13.97
CA SER A 852 19.86 0.50 13.20
C SER A 852 21.35 0.64 13.48
N ILE A 853 22.18 0.67 12.43
CA ILE A 853 23.64 0.93 12.58
C ILE A 853 24.00 2.43 12.69
N TYR A 854 23.03 3.34 12.57
CA TYR A 854 23.24 4.79 12.61
C TYR A 854 22.45 5.50 13.70
N ARG A 855 21.56 4.79 14.39
CA ARG A 855 20.72 5.34 15.46
C ARG A 855 20.85 4.48 16.70
N MET A 856 20.82 5.10 17.83
CA MET A 856 20.82 4.42 19.12
C MET A 856 19.45 4.46 19.71
N ASN A 857 19.04 3.32 20.23
CA ASN A 857 17.69 3.14 20.77
C ASN A 857 17.66 3.27 22.29
N TYR A 858 18.75 2.95 22.99
CA TYR A 858 18.83 3.03 24.45
C TYR A 858 20.26 3.25 24.94
N ASP A 859 20.39 3.67 26.16
CA ASP A 859 21.63 3.63 26.94
C ASP A 859 21.31 3.25 28.37
N VAL A 860 22.31 2.80 29.15
CA VAL A 860 22.12 2.23 30.47
C VAL A 860 22.97 2.99 31.51
N THR A 861 22.42 3.21 32.72
CA THR A 861 23.16 3.78 33.82
C THR A 861 24.31 2.87 34.30
N ALA A 862 25.33 3.42 34.85
CA ALA A 862 26.55 2.72 35.31
C ALA A 862 26.23 1.53 36.25
N ASP A 863 25.20 1.63 37.07
CA ASP A 863 24.74 0.58 37.99
C ASP A 863 23.85 -0.46 37.33
N GLY A 864 23.47 -0.26 36.06
CA GLY A 864 22.53 -1.15 35.32
C GLY A 864 21.10 -1.10 35.84
N ALA A 865 20.75 -0.12 36.68
CA ALA A 865 19.43 -0.05 37.31
C ALA A 865 18.39 0.69 36.49
N ARG A 866 18.79 1.63 35.63
CA ARG A 866 17.90 2.45 34.81
C ARG A 866 18.38 2.48 33.36
N PHE A 867 17.42 2.56 32.48
CA PHE A 867 17.60 2.59 31.03
C PHE A 867 17.01 3.90 30.49
N LEU A 868 17.81 4.65 29.75
CA LEU A 868 17.34 5.77 28.95
C LEU A 868 16.95 5.24 27.58
N VAL A 869 15.68 5.27 27.24
CA VAL A 869 15.14 4.64 26.04
C VAL A 869 14.54 5.71 25.12
N ASN A 870 14.84 5.62 23.84
CA ASN A 870 14.20 6.43 22.79
C ASN A 870 12.84 5.80 22.46
N THR A 871 11.76 6.34 23.00
CA THR A 871 10.41 5.76 22.97
C THR A 871 9.55 6.51 21.96
N LEU A 872 8.88 5.79 21.04
CA LEU A 872 7.89 6.37 20.14
C LEU A 872 6.73 7.00 20.92
N VAL A 873 6.39 8.25 20.60
CA VAL A 873 5.24 8.95 21.17
C VAL A 873 3.94 8.36 20.57
N GLU A 874 2.95 8.08 21.42
CA GLU A 874 1.62 7.63 20.97
C GLU A 874 0.94 8.71 20.12
N GLY A 875 0.39 8.32 19.00
CA GLY A 875 -0.22 9.25 18.04
C GLY A 875 0.75 9.90 17.06
N ALA A 876 2.07 9.74 17.23
CA ALA A 876 3.04 10.02 16.17
C ALA A 876 2.87 8.97 15.05
N GLY A 877 1.75 9.04 14.33
CA GLY A 877 1.48 8.17 13.20
C GLY A 877 2.43 8.50 12.05
N SER A 878 2.83 7.51 11.31
CA SER A 878 3.51 7.72 10.03
C SER A 878 2.66 8.64 9.16
N SER A 879 3.24 9.71 8.64
CA SER A 879 2.55 10.62 7.73
C SER A 879 1.95 9.84 6.57
N PRO A 880 0.72 10.12 6.17
CA PRO A 880 0.09 9.43 5.06
C PRO A 880 0.88 9.63 3.77
N ILE A 881 0.75 8.70 2.84
CA ILE A 881 1.22 8.89 1.47
C ILE A 881 0.13 9.68 0.73
N ASN A 882 0.43 10.92 0.37
CA ASN A 882 -0.44 11.76 -0.42
C ASN A 882 -0.32 11.38 -1.89
N VAL A 883 -1.44 11.13 -2.56
CA VAL A 883 -1.50 10.82 -3.99
C VAL A 883 -2.18 11.96 -4.73
N VAL A 884 -1.58 12.36 -5.84
CA VAL A 884 -2.09 13.42 -6.73
C VAL A 884 -2.20 12.85 -8.13
N LEU A 885 -3.43 12.67 -8.62
CA LEU A 885 -3.70 12.29 -10.00
C LEU A 885 -3.66 13.55 -10.88
N ASN A 886 -3.13 13.41 -12.09
CA ASN A 886 -3.03 14.50 -13.06
C ASN A 886 -2.28 15.74 -12.54
N TRP A 887 -1.21 15.53 -11.76
CA TRP A 887 -0.45 16.60 -11.15
C TRP A 887 0.01 17.68 -12.15
N PRO A 888 0.37 17.36 -13.44
CA PRO A 888 0.81 18.40 -14.39
C PRO A 888 -0.28 19.42 -14.75
N ALA A 889 -1.57 19.06 -14.64
CA ALA A 889 -2.67 19.99 -14.86
C ALA A 889 -2.70 21.13 -13.81
N GLY A 890 -2.10 20.90 -12.64
CA GLY A 890 -1.94 21.93 -11.60
C GLY A 890 -0.90 23.00 -11.91
N LEU A 891 -0.02 22.79 -12.91
CA LEU A 891 1.02 23.77 -13.31
C LEU A 891 0.50 24.91 -14.16
N LYS A 892 -0.69 24.80 -14.72
CA LYS A 892 -1.29 25.77 -15.66
C LYS A 892 -2.14 26.84 -15.00
N LYS A 893 -2.11 26.95 -13.68
CA LYS A 893 -2.83 27.98 -12.92
C LYS A 893 -1.97 29.14 -12.51
#